data_59defb7efddb3dd2154c9d4e8bb71671
#
_entry.id   59defb7efddb3dd2154c9d4e8bb71671
#
_cell.length_a   1.000
_cell.length_b   1.000
_cell.length_c   1.000
_cell.angle_alpha   90.00
_cell.angle_beta   90.00
_cell.angle_gamma   90.00
#
_symmetry.space_group_name_H-M   'P 1'
#
loop_
_entity.id
_entity.type
_entity.pdbx_description
1 polymer ?
#
loop_
_entity_poly.entity_id
_entity_poly.type
_entity_poly.pdbx_seq_one_letter_code
_entity_poly.pdbx_strand_id
1 'polypeptide(L)'
;MLIELAREYGIKLVCTNDVHFVDEENAEAHDHLLCLSTGKDLDDPTRMLYTKQEWFKTREEMNAIFSDVPEALSNTLEILDKVEFYSLDHDPIMPFFPIPEEFGTEEQWRQKFSEQDLYQEFTSDENGENPLPPEEGEKKIKKLGGYDKIYRIKFEADYLAKLAYEGAHRRYGEQLSKEVDDRVRFELHIMKTMGFPGYFLIVQDFINSARDELDVWVGPGRGSAAGSVVAYCLGITKIDPLKYDLLFERFLNPDRISLPDIDTDFDDDGRGKVLKWVMDKYGHENCAHIITYASMATKNSIKDVARVEKLPLAESNRLCKAIPDRLPDVDGKTPKMNLANAIKAVPELRDAEASADPVLANTIKYAKMLEGTVRGTGIHACGFIICRDPISDWVPVSTADDPDFKDTKTNCTQYDGHVIESTGLIKMDFLGLKTLSELKEACANVKLYRGIDVDLDTIPIDDPKTYQLYQQGRTIGTFQFESAGMQKYLRELKPTVFEDLIAMNALYRPGPMGYIPQFIRRKHGEEPITYDIPVMEKYLKDTYGITVYQEQVMLLSRLLADFTRGESDALRKAMGKKKKDIVDAMKPKFIEGGKKNGHDSKVLDKIWGDWEAFASYAFNKSHAACYSWVDIRRLI
;
A
#
# COMPACT_ATOMS: atom_id res chain seq x y z
N MET A 1 40.90 -4.74 35.25
CA MET A 1 41.28 -4.97 33.85
C MET A 1 40.88 -3.81 32.94
N LEU A 2 39.58 -3.49 32.67
CA LEU A 2 39.22 -2.38 31.75
C LEU A 2 39.72 -1.01 32.26
N ILE A 3 39.61 -0.71 33.56
CA ILE A 3 40.09 0.54 34.18
C ILE A 3 41.63 0.66 34.03
N GLU A 4 42.34 -0.43 34.21
CA GLU A 4 43.80 -0.47 34.07
C GLU A 4 44.24 -0.26 32.62
N LEU A 5 43.59 -0.95 31.67
CA LEU A 5 43.85 -0.77 30.25
C LEU A 5 43.53 0.67 29.78
N ALA A 6 42.40 1.24 30.24
CA ALA A 6 42.04 2.60 29.93
C ALA A 6 43.11 3.61 30.41
N ARG A 7 43.67 3.40 31.61
CA ARG A 7 44.77 4.23 32.16
C ARG A 7 46.08 4.02 31.38
N GLU A 8 46.40 2.77 31.02
CA GLU A 8 47.62 2.44 30.28
C GLU A 8 47.61 3.07 28.86
N TYR A 9 46.46 3.04 28.19
CA TYR A 9 46.33 3.56 26.83
C TYR A 9 45.79 4.99 26.73
N GLY A 10 45.50 5.64 27.87
CA GLY A 10 44.97 7.01 27.91
C GLY A 10 43.58 7.15 27.30
N ILE A 11 42.77 6.10 27.35
CA ILE A 11 41.41 6.06 26.78
C ILE A 11 40.38 6.38 27.88
N LYS A 12 39.43 7.25 27.60
CA LYS A 12 38.35 7.58 28.53
C LYS A 12 37.32 6.43 28.60
N LEU A 13 36.86 6.16 29.80
CA LEU A 13 35.79 5.19 30.06
C LEU A 13 34.42 5.86 30.04
N VAL A 14 33.42 5.13 29.60
CA VAL A 14 31.98 5.46 29.77
C VAL A 14 31.27 4.28 30.42
N CYS A 15 30.25 4.55 31.22
CA CYS A 15 29.41 3.51 31.79
C CYS A 15 28.24 3.19 30.88
N THR A 16 27.88 1.91 30.75
CA THR A 16 26.72 1.40 30.04
C THR A 16 26.00 0.37 30.87
N ASN A 17 24.73 0.08 30.61
CA ASN A 17 23.94 -0.88 31.36
C ASN A 17 23.39 -2.03 30.52
N ASP A 18 23.68 -2.10 29.21
CA ASP A 18 23.22 -3.15 28.29
C ASP A 18 21.69 -3.38 28.41
N VAL A 19 20.91 -2.29 28.29
CA VAL A 19 19.46 -2.31 28.57
C VAL A 19 18.71 -3.16 27.53
N HIS A 20 17.96 -4.15 28.03
CA HIS A 20 17.14 -5.06 27.19
C HIS A 20 15.64 -4.99 27.52
N PHE A 21 15.28 -4.46 28.71
CA PHE A 21 13.88 -4.31 29.13
C PHE A 21 13.71 -3.05 30.00
N VAL A 22 12.47 -2.62 30.23
CA VAL A 22 12.18 -1.32 30.84
C VAL A 22 12.28 -1.37 32.36
N ASP A 23 11.54 -2.26 33.00
CA ASP A 23 11.42 -2.34 34.44
C ASP A 23 12.05 -3.62 34.97
N GLU A 24 12.55 -3.58 36.22
CA GLU A 24 13.16 -4.74 36.90
C GLU A 24 12.24 -5.98 36.87
N GLU A 25 10.93 -5.77 37.04
CA GLU A 25 9.94 -6.85 37.03
C GLU A 25 9.82 -7.58 35.69
N ASN A 26 10.33 -6.98 34.60
CA ASN A 26 10.28 -7.58 33.26
C ASN A 26 11.39 -8.63 33.03
N ALA A 27 12.30 -8.81 33.97
CA ALA A 27 13.46 -9.71 33.86
C ALA A 27 13.05 -11.15 33.52
N GLU A 28 12.01 -11.67 34.19
CA GLU A 28 11.50 -13.03 33.96
C GLU A 28 10.79 -13.13 32.60
N ALA A 29 10.06 -12.08 32.19
CA ALA A 29 9.45 -12.03 30.85
C ALA A 29 10.52 -12.01 29.74
N HIS A 30 11.62 -11.29 29.95
CA HIS A 30 12.76 -11.29 29.02
C HIS A 30 13.41 -12.69 28.95
N ASP A 31 13.51 -13.42 30.03
CA ASP A 31 14.02 -14.79 30.08
C ASP A 31 13.15 -15.74 29.23
N HIS A 32 11.81 -15.58 29.28
CA HIS A 32 10.88 -16.28 28.40
C HIS A 32 11.11 -15.94 26.93
N LEU A 33 11.35 -14.66 26.62
CA LEU A 33 11.63 -14.21 25.25
C LEU A 33 12.93 -14.83 24.72
N LEU A 34 13.96 -14.95 25.53
CA LEU A 34 15.20 -15.64 25.18
C LEU A 34 14.97 -17.12 24.89
N CYS A 35 14.17 -17.80 25.71
CA CYS A 35 13.77 -19.20 25.46
C CYS A 35 12.99 -19.34 24.13
N LEU A 36 12.13 -18.37 23.82
CA LEU A 36 11.39 -18.36 22.54
C LEU A 36 12.31 -18.18 21.33
N SER A 37 13.25 -17.25 21.40
CA SER A 37 14.16 -16.93 20.28
C SER A 37 15.21 -18.01 20.04
N THR A 38 15.65 -18.69 21.10
CA THR A 38 16.69 -19.76 21.01
C THR A 38 16.13 -21.17 20.91
N GLY A 39 14.81 -21.33 21.04
CA GLY A 39 14.16 -22.65 21.03
C GLY A 39 14.46 -23.50 22.28
N LYS A 40 14.91 -22.87 23.38
CA LYS A 40 15.26 -23.52 24.65
C LYS A 40 14.09 -23.51 25.61
N ASP A 41 14.19 -24.30 26.68
CA ASP A 41 13.29 -24.32 27.82
C ASP A 41 13.90 -23.61 29.01
N LEU A 42 13.10 -23.15 29.99
CA LEU A 42 13.57 -22.46 31.18
C LEU A 42 14.51 -23.30 32.07
N ASP A 43 14.35 -24.63 32.07
CA ASP A 43 15.18 -25.57 32.81
C ASP A 43 16.38 -26.13 32.02
N ASP A 44 16.59 -25.68 30.75
CA ASP A 44 17.79 -26.05 29.98
C ASP A 44 19.04 -25.37 30.54
N PRO A 45 20.03 -26.10 31.07
CA PRO A 45 21.21 -25.51 31.66
C PRO A 45 22.15 -24.86 30.63
N THR A 46 21.92 -25.10 29.34
CA THR A 46 22.72 -24.54 28.23
C THR A 46 22.10 -23.30 27.62
N ARG A 47 20.95 -22.85 28.16
CA ARG A 47 20.28 -21.65 27.64
C ARG A 47 21.06 -20.37 27.93
N MET A 48 20.89 -19.35 27.15
CA MET A 48 21.43 -18.02 27.44
C MET A 48 20.79 -17.44 28.71
N LEU A 49 21.60 -16.95 29.59
CA LEU A 49 21.20 -16.31 30.82
C LEU A 49 21.78 -14.90 30.89
N TYR A 50 20.94 -13.96 31.24
CA TYR A 50 21.36 -12.61 31.61
C TYR A 50 21.43 -12.46 33.14
N THR A 51 21.98 -11.34 33.61
CA THR A 51 22.17 -11.07 35.04
C THR A 51 20.86 -10.62 35.72
N LYS A 52 19.81 -10.33 34.92
CA LYS A 52 18.55 -9.70 35.33
C LYS A 52 18.73 -8.25 35.77
N GLN A 53 19.87 -7.65 35.46
CA GLN A 53 20.17 -6.26 35.74
C GLN A 53 20.09 -5.34 34.52
N GLU A 54 19.66 -5.85 33.40
CA GLU A 54 19.62 -5.19 32.09
C GLU A 54 18.34 -4.35 31.89
N TRP A 55 17.74 -3.85 32.97
CA TRP A 55 16.61 -2.94 32.97
C TRP A 55 17.04 -1.47 32.89
N PHE A 56 16.13 -0.59 32.43
CA PHE A 56 16.41 0.83 32.21
C PHE A 56 16.47 1.59 33.54
N LYS A 57 17.66 1.71 34.09
CA LYS A 57 17.94 2.33 35.40
C LYS A 57 17.85 3.84 35.34
N THR A 58 17.43 4.42 36.48
CA THR A 58 17.47 5.87 36.70
C THR A 58 18.91 6.37 36.81
N ARG A 59 19.07 7.69 36.69
CA ARG A 59 20.38 8.33 36.85
C ARG A 59 20.96 8.08 38.25
N GLU A 60 20.13 8.10 39.28
CA GLU A 60 20.49 7.85 40.66
C GLU A 60 21.01 6.42 40.85
N GLU A 61 20.35 5.46 40.25
CA GLU A 61 20.76 4.05 40.32
C GLU A 61 22.06 3.81 39.56
N MET A 62 22.24 4.41 38.37
CA MET A 62 23.51 4.34 37.63
C MET A 62 24.65 4.99 38.41
N ASN A 63 24.42 6.15 39.07
CA ASN A 63 25.40 6.80 39.92
C ASN A 63 25.80 5.95 41.14
N ALA A 64 24.87 5.22 41.71
CA ALA A 64 25.15 4.31 42.82
C ALA A 64 26.01 3.11 42.37
N ILE A 65 25.69 2.52 41.21
CA ILE A 65 26.40 1.35 40.69
C ILE A 65 27.84 1.69 40.29
N PHE A 66 28.06 2.83 39.64
CA PHE A 66 29.37 3.26 39.13
C PHE A 66 30.04 4.32 40.02
N SER A 67 29.70 4.36 41.32
CA SER A 67 30.24 5.33 42.27
C SER A 67 31.76 5.24 42.48
N ASP A 68 32.37 4.10 42.17
CA ASP A 68 33.82 3.86 42.20
C ASP A 68 34.56 4.39 40.95
N VAL A 69 33.84 4.74 39.88
CA VAL A 69 34.42 5.27 38.62
C VAL A 69 33.55 6.47 38.12
N PRO A 70 33.45 7.56 38.93
CA PRO A 70 32.54 8.67 38.63
C PRO A 70 32.87 9.40 37.30
N GLU A 71 34.13 9.35 36.87
CA GLU A 71 34.53 9.87 35.56
C GLU A 71 33.86 9.14 34.37
N ALA A 72 33.57 7.85 34.52
CA ALA A 72 32.87 7.10 33.46
C ALA A 72 31.41 7.54 33.31
N LEU A 73 30.79 8.07 34.37
CA LEU A 73 29.47 8.69 34.32
C LEU A 73 29.53 10.06 33.63
N SER A 74 30.45 10.93 34.05
CA SER A 74 30.60 12.28 33.49
C SER A 74 31.03 12.25 32.02
N ASN A 75 31.84 11.29 31.57
CA ASN A 75 32.29 11.15 30.20
C ASN A 75 31.15 10.82 29.23
N THR A 76 30.01 10.34 29.71
CA THR A 76 28.82 10.14 28.86
C THR A 76 28.31 11.45 28.24
N LEU A 77 28.52 12.59 28.96
CA LEU A 77 28.16 13.92 28.43
C LEU A 77 29.04 14.33 27.25
N GLU A 78 30.30 13.89 27.21
CA GLU A 78 31.17 14.17 26.05
C GLU A 78 30.67 13.48 24.77
N ILE A 79 29.99 12.34 24.90
CA ILE A 79 29.35 11.69 23.75
C ILE A 79 28.15 12.53 23.30
N LEU A 80 27.34 13.00 24.27
CA LEU A 80 26.19 13.86 23.98
C LEU A 80 26.61 15.16 23.26
N ASP A 81 27.71 15.79 23.72
CA ASP A 81 28.23 17.02 23.13
C ASP A 81 28.73 16.86 21.68
N LYS A 82 29.00 15.62 21.23
CA LYS A 82 29.36 15.30 19.85
C LYS A 82 28.18 15.06 18.94
N VAL A 83 26.98 14.94 19.49
CA VAL A 83 25.75 14.66 18.72
C VAL A 83 25.23 15.96 18.13
N GLU A 84 25.16 16.03 16.80
CA GLU A 84 24.52 17.10 16.08
C GLU A 84 23.06 16.76 15.81
N PHE A 85 22.18 17.77 15.88
CA PHE A 85 20.78 17.57 15.54
C PHE A 85 20.64 17.43 14.03
N TYR A 86 19.99 16.34 13.58
CA TYR A 86 19.64 16.11 12.20
C TYR A 86 18.27 15.41 12.08
N SER A 87 17.66 15.49 10.91
CA SER A 87 16.42 14.78 10.60
C SER A 87 16.69 13.58 9.72
N LEU A 88 15.97 12.50 9.96
CA LEU A 88 15.95 11.33 9.07
C LEU A 88 14.88 11.46 7.99
N ASP A 89 13.98 12.44 8.11
CA ASP A 89 12.98 12.72 7.10
C ASP A 89 13.62 13.44 5.92
N HIS A 90 13.36 12.91 4.74
CA HIS A 90 13.84 13.46 3.47
C HIS A 90 12.70 13.56 2.45
N ASP A 91 12.86 14.50 1.50
CA ASP A 91 12.02 14.54 0.31
C ASP A 91 12.23 13.25 -0.51
N PRO A 92 11.23 12.85 -1.32
CA PRO A 92 11.31 11.65 -2.14
C PRO A 92 12.56 11.59 -3.03
N ILE A 93 13.28 10.47 -2.93
CA ILE A 93 14.50 10.20 -3.70
C ILE A 93 14.11 9.37 -4.91
N MET A 94 13.98 10.03 -6.06
CA MET A 94 13.66 9.34 -7.30
C MET A 94 14.81 8.43 -7.72
N PRO A 95 14.53 7.15 -8.03
CA PRO A 95 15.52 6.27 -8.61
C PRO A 95 15.95 6.76 -9.99
N PHE A 96 17.14 6.35 -10.42
CA PHE A 96 17.71 6.76 -11.70
C PHE A 96 17.31 5.76 -12.79
N PHE A 97 16.67 6.26 -13.87
CA PHE A 97 16.41 5.48 -15.07
C PHE A 97 17.46 5.78 -16.15
N PRO A 98 18.17 4.77 -16.68
CA PRO A 98 19.12 4.96 -17.76
C PRO A 98 18.38 5.16 -19.09
N ILE A 99 18.28 6.41 -19.56
CA ILE A 99 17.67 6.74 -20.85
C ILE A 99 18.62 6.31 -21.96
N PRO A 100 18.13 5.63 -23.03
CA PRO A 100 18.97 5.21 -24.15
C PRO A 100 19.66 6.40 -24.85
N GLU A 101 20.93 6.22 -25.21
CA GLU A 101 21.76 7.28 -25.83
C GLU A 101 21.19 7.79 -27.17
N GLU A 102 20.43 6.95 -27.87
CA GLU A 102 19.77 7.30 -29.14
C GLU A 102 18.71 8.40 -28.95
N PHE A 103 18.17 8.56 -27.75
CA PHE A 103 17.25 9.67 -27.44
C PHE A 103 18.00 10.97 -27.19
N GLY A 104 19.23 10.88 -26.70
CA GLY A 104 20.09 12.03 -26.37
C GLY A 104 20.65 11.95 -24.97
N THR A 105 21.31 13.03 -24.52
CA THR A 105 21.91 13.15 -23.19
C THR A 105 21.34 14.32 -22.42
N GLU A 106 21.45 14.30 -21.09
CA GLU A 106 21.02 15.41 -20.23
C GLU A 106 21.77 16.72 -20.56
N GLU A 107 23.07 16.62 -20.94
CA GLU A 107 23.85 17.80 -21.39
C GLU A 107 23.24 18.46 -22.62
N GLN A 108 22.74 17.69 -23.57
CA GLN A 108 22.05 18.24 -24.75
C GLN A 108 20.77 18.98 -24.36
N TRP A 109 20.04 18.49 -23.36
CA TRP A 109 18.86 19.18 -22.82
C TRP A 109 19.24 20.49 -22.11
N ARG A 110 20.33 20.50 -21.33
CA ARG A 110 20.86 21.71 -20.70
C ARG A 110 21.30 22.78 -21.71
N GLN A 111 21.74 22.37 -22.89
CA GLN A 111 22.07 23.30 -23.97
C GLN A 111 20.83 23.77 -24.75
N LYS A 112 19.80 22.94 -24.85
CA LYS A 112 18.61 23.21 -25.64
C LYS A 112 17.59 24.11 -24.93
N PHE A 113 17.44 23.97 -23.62
CA PHE A 113 16.47 24.69 -22.82
C PHE A 113 17.15 25.64 -21.85
N SER A 114 16.65 26.89 -21.78
CA SER A 114 17.06 27.84 -20.73
C SER A 114 16.27 27.61 -19.43
N GLU A 115 16.78 28.11 -18.32
CA GLU A 115 16.05 28.11 -17.04
C GLU A 115 14.69 28.84 -17.16
N GLN A 116 14.59 29.84 -18.03
CA GLN A 116 13.35 30.57 -18.28
C GLN A 116 12.32 29.68 -19.01
N ASP A 117 12.74 28.87 -19.97
CA ASP A 117 11.89 27.92 -20.67
C ASP A 117 11.34 26.88 -19.68
N LEU A 118 12.23 26.35 -18.83
CA LEU A 118 11.86 25.40 -17.78
C LEU A 118 10.92 26.03 -16.75
N TYR A 119 11.19 27.26 -16.32
CA TYR A 119 10.30 27.98 -15.40
C TYR A 119 8.89 28.05 -15.97
N GLN A 120 8.76 28.52 -17.21
CA GLN A 120 7.45 28.63 -17.86
C GLN A 120 6.76 27.26 -17.98
N GLU A 121 7.48 26.24 -18.44
CA GLU A 121 6.93 24.89 -18.64
C GLU A 121 6.46 24.24 -17.33
N PHE A 122 7.18 24.43 -16.24
CA PHE A 122 6.87 23.81 -14.96
C PHE A 122 5.87 24.58 -14.10
N THR A 123 5.64 25.86 -14.39
CA THR A 123 4.73 26.73 -13.63
C THR A 123 3.43 27.07 -14.34
N SER A 124 3.29 26.72 -15.63
CA SER A 124 2.05 26.89 -16.41
C SER A 124 1.20 25.60 -16.39
N ASP A 125 0.02 25.65 -16.98
CA ASP A 125 -0.81 24.46 -17.22
C ASP A 125 -0.28 23.61 -18.40
N GLU A 126 -0.98 22.54 -18.73
CA GLU A 126 -0.61 21.59 -19.79
C GLU A 126 -0.61 22.21 -21.21
N ASN A 127 -1.19 23.38 -21.39
CA ASN A 127 -1.21 24.12 -22.65
C ASN A 127 -0.14 25.24 -22.68
N GLY A 128 0.63 25.42 -21.58
CA GLY A 128 1.57 26.49 -21.42
C GLY A 128 0.91 27.84 -21.08
N GLU A 129 -0.35 27.80 -20.66
CA GLU A 129 -1.16 28.95 -20.27
C GLU A 129 -1.27 29.03 -18.74
N ASN A 130 -1.90 30.09 -18.23
CA ASN A 130 -2.21 30.27 -16.81
C ASN A 130 -1.01 30.04 -15.86
N PRO A 131 0.10 30.79 -16.03
CA PRO A 131 1.28 30.63 -15.18
C PRO A 131 0.95 30.94 -13.72
N LEU A 132 1.60 30.22 -12.81
CA LEU A 132 1.52 30.48 -11.37
C LEU A 132 2.05 31.92 -11.06
N PRO A 133 1.54 32.57 -10.00
CA PRO A 133 2.15 33.77 -9.48
C PRO A 133 3.65 33.56 -9.23
N PRO A 134 4.52 34.54 -9.50
CA PRO A 134 5.98 34.35 -9.43
C PRO A 134 6.49 33.75 -8.12
N GLU A 135 5.93 34.20 -6.98
CA GLU A 135 6.30 33.69 -5.66
C GLU A 135 5.95 32.18 -5.48
N GLU A 136 4.82 31.73 -6.04
CA GLU A 136 4.41 30.33 -6.01
C GLU A 136 5.22 29.50 -6.99
N GLY A 137 5.53 30.07 -8.17
CA GLY A 137 6.37 29.43 -9.16
C GLY A 137 7.77 29.16 -8.63
N GLU A 138 8.42 30.13 -7.99
CA GLU A 138 9.73 29.95 -7.36
C GLU A 138 9.71 28.91 -6.23
N LYS A 139 8.67 28.90 -5.40
CA LYS A 139 8.48 27.86 -4.37
C LYS A 139 8.38 26.47 -4.99
N LYS A 140 7.68 26.35 -6.12
CA LYS A 140 7.55 25.08 -6.85
C LYS A 140 8.89 24.61 -7.41
N ILE A 141 9.67 25.50 -8.05
CA ILE A 141 11.00 25.18 -8.56
C ILE A 141 11.93 24.71 -7.44
N LYS A 142 11.96 25.45 -6.33
CA LYS A 142 12.76 25.07 -5.15
C LYS A 142 12.35 23.71 -4.57
N LYS A 143 11.05 23.45 -4.51
CA LYS A 143 10.50 22.18 -4.01
C LYS A 143 10.89 20.99 -4.91
N LEU A 144 10.98 21.18 -6.22
CA LEU A 144 11.47 20.16 -7.16
C LEU A 144 12.99 19.93 -7.08
N GLY A 145 13.70 20.72 -6.26
CA GLY A 145 15.13 20.60 -6.02
C GLY A 145 16.01 21.53 -6.85
N GLY A 146 15.41 22.60 -7.41
CA GLY A 146 16.12 23.58 -8.23
C GLY A 146 16.35 23.14 -9.67
N TYR A 147 16.95 24.04 -10.47
CA TYR A 147 17.11 23.81 -11.91
C TYR A 147 17.95 22.59 -12.25
N ASP A 148 18.95 22.26 -11.44
CA ASP A 148 19.77 21.06 -11.68
C ASP A 148 18.94 19.77 -11.73
N LYS A 149 17.99 19.62 -10.80
CA LYS A 149 17.07 18.48 -10.82
C LYS A 149 15.99 18.62 -11.90
N ILE A 150 15.52 19.84 -12.16
CA ILE A 150 14.47 20.10 -13.17
C ILE A 150 14.96 19.74 -14.58
N TYR A 151 16.22 19.98 -14.93
CA TYR A 151 16.79 19.50 -16.21
C TYR A 151 16.67 17.98 -16.35
N ARG A 152 16.98 17.25 -15.29
CA ARG A 152 16.84 15.81 -15.28
C ARG A 152 15.38 15.37 -15.41
N ILE A 153 14.48 16.00 -14.65
CA ILE A 153 13.03 15.73 -14.71
C ILE A 153 12.50 16.01 -16.12
N LYS A 154 12.93 17.12 -16.75
CA LYS A 154 12.55 17.47 -18.13
C LYS A 154 13.02 16.40 -19.13
N PHE A 155 14.26 15.97 -19.01
CA PHE A 155 14.84 14.94 -19.88
C PHE A 155 14.06 13.62 -19.78
N GLU A 156 13.77 13.18 -18.56
CA GLU A 156 12.96 11.98 -18.28
C GLU A 156 11.51 12.16 -18.76
N ALA A 157 10.91 13.35 -18.59
CA ALA A 157 9.55 13.64 -19.02
C ALA A 157 9.40 13.60 -20.54
N ASP A 158 10.37 14.11 -21.27
CA ASP A 158 10.33 14.09 -22.75
C ASP A 158 10.49 12.63 -23.27
N TYR A 159 11.32 11.83 -22.62
CA TYR A 159 11.43 10.42 -22.96
C TYR A 159 10.14 9.64 -22.61
N LEU A 160 9.57 9.91 -21.44
CA LEU A 160 8.28 9.33 -21.04
C LEU A 160 7.17 9.71 -22.03
N ALA A 161 7.13 10.98 -22.46
CA ALA A 161 6.16 11.45 -23.44
C ALA A 161 6.30 10.70 -24.79
N LYS A 162 7.53 10.51 -25.28
CA LYS A 162 7.79 9.70 -26.48
C LYS A 162 7.19 8.30 -26.34
N LEU A 163 7.51 7.58 -25.26
CA LEU A 163 7.01 6.22 -25.04
C LEU A 163 5.48 6.19 -24.88
N ALA A 164 4.91 7.18 -24.20
CA ALA A 164 3.47 7.28 -23.98
C ALA A 164 2.72 7.50 -25.31
N TYR A 165 3.20 8.38 -26.20
CA TYR A 165 2.57 8.61 -27.50
C TYR A 165 2.75 7.42 -28.45
N GLU A 166 3.91 6.77 -28.47
CA GLU A 166 4.09 5.50 -29.19
C GLU A 166 3.08 4.45 -28.71
N GLY A 167 2.86 4.37 -27.40
CA GLY A 167 1.84 3.51 -26.80
C GLY A 167 0.43 3.93 -27.13
N ALA A 168 0.13 5.23 -27.15
CA ALA A 168 -1.18 5.77 -27.52
C ALA A 168 -1.55 5.39 -28.95
N HIS A 169 -0.63 5.52 -29.89
CA HIS A 169 -0.85 5.09 -31.29
C HIS A 169 -1.07 3.58 -31.40
N ARG A 170 -0.37 2.76 -30.61
CA ARG A 170 -0.62 1.30 -30.57
C ARG A 170 -2.00 0.95 -30.02
N ARG A 171 -2.49 1.70 -29.00
CA ARG A 171 -3.75 1.41 -28.30
C ARG A 171 -4.99 2.01 -28.97
N TYR A 172 -4.89 3.22 -29.48
CA TYR A 172 -6.01 4.01 -30.01
C TYR A 172 -5.96 4.26 -31.52
N GLY A 173 -4.88 3.80 -32.19
CA GLY A 173 -4.69 3.97 -33.64
C GLY A 173 -3.87 5.21 -34.01
N GLU A 174 -3.52 5.31 -35.30
CA GLU A 174 -2.62 6.35 -35.83
C GLU A 174 -3.16 7.79 -35.63
N GLN A 175 -4.49 7.96 -35.68
CA GLN A 175 -5.13 9.25 -35.43
C GLN A 175 -5.79 9.25 -34.07
N LEU A 176 -5.16 9.92 -33.12
CA LEU A 176 -5.70 10.05 -31.78
C LEU A 176 -6.92 11.00 -31.80
N SER A 177 -7.98 10.61 -31.10
CA SER A 177 -9.09 11.54 -30.85
C SER A 177 -8.62 12.69 -29.96
N LYS A 178 -9.31 13.82 -30.04
CA LYS A 178 -9.00 14.98 -29.14
C LYS A 178 -9.09 14.60 -27.66
N GLU A 179 -10.04 13.74 -27.31
CA GLU A 179 -10.21 13.28 -25.92
C GLU A 179 -8.98 12.51 -25.41
N VAL A 180 -8.45 11.60 -26.23
CA VAL A 180 -7.24 10.83 -25.90
C VAL A 180 -6.02 11.75 -25.80
N ASP A 181 -5.80 12.63 -26.80
CA ASP A 181 -4.65 13.52 -26.82
C ASP A 181 -4.66 14.50 -25.65
N ASP A 182 -5.79 15.15 -25.39
CA ASP A 182 -5.96 16.06 -24.25
C ASP A 182 -5.68 15.34 -22.91
N ARG A 183 -6.15 14.10 -22.78
CA ARG A 183 -5.94 13.32 -21.55
C ARG A 183 -4.48 12.88 -21.38
N VAL A 184 -3.81 12.41 -22.44
CA VAL A 184 -2.38 12.04 -22.40
C VAL A 184 -1.53 13.25 -22.05
N ARG A 185 -1.77 14.39 -22.70
CA ARG A 185 -1.05 15.65 -22.45
C ARG A 185 -1.22 16.13 -21.01
N PHE A 186 -2.45 16.13 -20.52
CA PHE A 186 -2.75 16.48 -19.13
C PHE A 186 -2.01 15.58 -18.12
N GLU A 187 -2.09 14.25 -18.29
CA GLU A 187 -1.45 13.30 -17.37
C GLU A 187 0.08 13.43 -17.37
N LEU A 188 0.69 13.53 -18.56
CA LEU A 188 2.14 13.74 -18.71
C LEU A 188 2.59 15.05 -18.05
N HIS A 189 1.80 16.13 -18.19
CA HIS A 189 2.08 17.39 -17.53
C HIS A 189 2.07 17.27 -16.01
N ILE A 190 1.08 16.59 -15.44
CA ILE A 190 1.02 16.36 -13.99
C ILE A 190 2.20 15.51 -13.52
N MET A 191 2.51 14.40 -14.21
CA MET A 191 3.66 13.55 -13.88
C MET A 191 4.97 14.32 -13.88
N LYS A 192 5.19 15.17 -14.89
CA LYS A 192 6.36 16.05 -15.02
C LYS A 192 6.45 17.07 -13.90
N THR A 193 5.37 17.82 -13.69
CA THR A 193 5.36 18.94 -12.72
C THR A 193 5.32 18.49 -11.26
N MET A 194 5.03 17.21 -11.01
CA MET A 194 5.19 16.58 -9.70
C MET A 194 6.56 15.89 -9.52
N GLY A 195 7.39 15.79 -10.56
CA GLY A 195 8.74 15.22 -10.49
C GLY A 195 8.81 13.70 -10.56
N PHE A 196 7.80 13.03 -11.15
CA PHE A 196 7.69 11.56 -11.17
C PHE A 196 7.98 10.84 -12.51
N PRO A 197 8.48 11.46 -13.59
CA PRO A 197 8.70 10.73 -14.85
C PRO A 197 9.61 9.51 -14.67
N GLY A 198 10.71 9.64 -13.91
CA GLY A 198 11.64 8.54 -13.65
C GLY A 198 10.97 7.32 -12.98
N TYR A 199 10.04 7.56 -12.05
CA TYR A 199 9.26 6.50 -11.43
C TYR A 199 8.45 5.68 -12.46
N PHE A 200 7.72 6.37 -13.35
CA PHE A 200 6.94 5.70 -14.40
C PHE A 200 7.84 4.96 -15.40
N LEU A 201 9.00 5.52 -15.72
CA LEU A 201 9.99 4.88 -16.60
C LEU A 201 10.50 3.56 -16.00
N ILE A 202 10.81 3.53 -14.72
CA ILE A 202 11.26 2.31 -14.03
C ILE A 202 10.14 1.27 -13.93
N VAL A 203 8.93 1.70 -13.60
CA VAL A 203 7.79 0.78 -13.49
C VAL A 203 7.47 0.14 -14.83
N GLN A 204 7.40 0.91 -15.93
CA GLN A 204 7.18 0.34 -17.26
C GLN A 204 8.31 -0.57 -17.70
N ASP A 205 9.55 -0.28 -17.31
CA ASP A 205 10.73 -1.03 -17.68
C ASP A 205 10.69 -2.45 -17.08
N PHE A 206 10.54 -2.59 -15.77
CA PHE A 206 10.49 -3.92 -15.17
C PHE A 206 9.21 -4.71 -15.54
N ILE A 207 8.08 -4.04 -15.81
CA ILE A 207 6.85 -4.69 -16.26
C ILE A 207 7.01 -5.25 -17.68
N ASN A 208 7.56 -4.45 -18.60
CA ASN A 208 7.76 -4.89 -19.98
C ASN A 208 8.84 -5.96 -20.06
N SER A 209 9.97 -5.80 -19.34
CA SER A 209 11.01 -6.83 -19.29
C SER A 209 10.49 -8.14 -18.66
N ALA A 210 9.61 -8.07 -17.66
CA ALA A 210 8.97 -9.26 -17.12
C ALA A 210 8.21 -10.05 -18.19
N ARG A 211 7.47 -9.36 -19.07
CA ARG A 211 6.70 -9.99 -20.16
C ARG A 211 7.58 -10.44 -21.32
N ASP A 212 8.48 -9.57 -21.77
CA ASP A 212 9.17 -9.74 -23.06
C ASP A 212 10.46 -10.56 -22.93
N GLU A 213 11.15 -10.48 -21.79
CA GLU A 213 12.46 -11.12 -21.59
C GLU A 213 12.41 -12.31 -20.62
N LEU A 214 11.58 -12.25 -19.57
CA LEU A 214 11.62 -13.19 -18.46
C LEU A 214 10.53 -14.26 -18.50
N ASP A 215 9.60 -14.17 -19.46
CA ASP A 215 8.39 -15.01 -19.50
C ASP A 215 7.63 -15.00 -18.16
N VAL A 216 7.45 -13.81 -17.57
CA VAL A 216 6.69 -13.60 -16.34
C VAL A 216 5.39 -12.88 -16.66
N TRP A 217 4.28 -13.46 -16.25
CA TRP A 217 2.98 -12.86 -16.47
C TRP A 217 2.71 -11.72 -15.49
N VAL A 218 2.19 -10.63 -16.03
CA VAL A 218 1.88 -9.42 -15.26
C VAL A 218 0.38 -9.14 -15.37
N GLY A 219 -0.25 -8.87 -14.23
CA GLY A 219 -1.67 -8.55 -14.13
C GLY A 219 -2.07 -7.30 -14.92
N PRO A 220 -3.39 -7.07 -15.10
CA PRO A 220 -3.90 -5.93 -15.86
C PRO A 220 -3.78 -4.59 -15.14
N GLY A 221 -3.30 -4.60 -13.92
CA GLY A 221 -3.20 -3.48 -13.00
C GLY A 221 -3.93 -3.77 -11.70
N ARG A 222 -3.70 -2.90 -10.74
CA ARG A 222 -4.24 -2.97 -9.40
C ARG A 222 -4.38 -1.56 -8.81
N GLY A 223 -5.25 -1.39 -7.83
CA GLY A 223 -5.40 -0.10 -7.15
C GLY A 223 -5.92 1.00 -8.06
N SER A 224 -5.33 2.18 -7.97
CA SER A 224 -5.77 3.37 -8.71
C SER A 224 -5.01 3.64 -10.00
N ALA A 225 -3.88 2.97 -10.23
CA ALA A 225 -3.02 3.20 -11.40
C ALA A 225 -3.74 2.97 -12.74
N ALA A 226 -4.73 2.05 -12.77
CA ALA A 226 -5.56 1.83 -13.95
C ALA A 226 -6.46 3.02 -14.34
N GLY A 227 -6.51 4.09 -13.53
CA GLY A 227 -7.13 5.35 -13.89
C GLY A 227 -6.29 6.24 -14.83
N SER A 228 -5.04 5.85 -15.12
CA SER A 228 -4.11 6.60 -15.98
C SER A 228 -4.10 6.07 -17.42
N VAL A 229 -4.35 6.98 -18.38
CA VAL A 229 -4.19 6.69 -19.82
C VAL A 229 -2.72 6.51 -20.17
N VAL A 230 -1.82 7.29 -19.56
CA VAL A 230 -0.37 7.14 -19.75
C VAL A 230 0.09 5.77 -19.27
N ALA A 231 -0.35 5.30 -18.09
CA ALA A 231 -0.02 3.96 -17.60
C ALA A 231 -0.53 2.86 -18.55
N TYR A 232 -1.72 3.05 -19.13
CA TYR A 232 -2.27 2.14 -20.14
C TYR A 232 -1.45 2.15 -21.45
N CYS A 233 -1.04 3.31 -21.92
CA CYS A 233 -0.20 3.45 -23.12
C CYS A 233 1.20 2.85 -22.93
N LEU A 234 1.79 3.00 -21.75
CA LEU A 234 3.10 2.42 -21.41
C LEU A 234 3.07 0.91 -21.17
N GLY A 235 1.87 0.28 -21.15
CA GLY A 235 1.73 -1.14 -20.85
C GLY A 235 1.81 -1.48 -19.36
N ILE A 236 1.85 -0.49 -18.47
CA ILE A 236 1.79 -0.69 -17.03
C ILE A 236 0.46 -1.33 -16.64
N THR A 237 -0.64 -0.86 -17.24
CA THR A 237 -1.98 -1.41 -17.05
C THR A 237 -2.57 -1.90 -18.38
N LYS A 238 -3.62 -2.75 -18.30
CA LYS A 238 -4.30 -3.33 -19.46
C LYS A 238 -5.77 -2.92 -19.59
N ILE A 239 -6.26 -2.07 -18.68
CA ILE A 239 -7.62 -1.56 -18.67
C ILE A 239 -7.62 -0.15 -19.26
N ASP A 240 -8.46 0.07 -20.29
CA ASP A 240 -8.65 1.40 -20.88
C ASP A 240 -9.46 2.30 -19.93
N PRO A 241 -8.83 3.34 -19.34
CA PRO A 241 -9.52 4.18 -18.37
C PRO A 241 -10.60 5.08 -18.99
N LEU A 242 -10.52 5.39 -20.27
CA LEU A 242 -11.56 6.19 -20.95
C LEU A 242 -12.82 5.37 -21.14
N LYS A 243 -12.67 4.11 -21.54
CA LYS A 243 -13.81 3.20 -21.77
C LYS A 243 -14.64 2.97 -20.50
N TYR A 244 -14.03 2.99 -19.33
CA TYR A 244 -14.68 2.66 -18.05
C TYR A 244 -14.84 3.86 -17.12
N ASP A 245 -14.68 5.10 -17.59
CA ASP A 245 -14.76 6.34 -16.78
C ASP A 245 -13.88 6.29 -15.53
N LEU A 246 -12.63 5.81 -15.65
CA LEU A 246 -11.68 5.76 -14.57
C LEU A 246 -10.94 7.10 -14.43
N LEU A 247 -10.71 7.53 -13.20
CA LEU A 247 -10.22 8.87 -12.91
C LEU A 247 -8.72 8.89 -12.57
N PHE A 248 -7.96 9.70 -13.32
CA PHE A 248 -6.56 9.97 -13.06
C PHE A 248 -6.32 10.67 -11.72
N GLU A 249 -7.20 11.60 -11.35
CA GLU A 249 -7.09 12.39 -10.11
C GLU A 249 -7.20 11.54 -8.83
N ARG A 250 -7.80 10.35 -8.96
CA ARG A 250 -7.80 9.38 -7.86
C ARG A 250 -6.44 8.71 -7.69
N PHE A 251 -5.69 8.56 -8.75
CA PHE A 251 -4.34 7.99 -8.77
C PHE A 251 -3.30 9.05 -8.41
N LEU A 252 -3.23 10.14 -9.17
CA LEU A 252 -2.28 11.22 -9.00
C LEU A 252 -2.99 12.58 -9.00
N ASN A 253 -2.79 13.37 -7.96
CA ASN A 253 -3.45 14.66 -7.78
C ASN A 253 -2.41 15.71 -7.38
N PRO A 254 -2.21 16.78 -8.18
CA PRO A 254 -1.23 17.83 -7.91
C PRO A 254 -1.49 18.62 -6.62
N ASP A 255 -2.76 18.72 -6.21
CA ASP A 255 -3.14 19.39 -4.95
C ASP A 255 -2.74 18.58 -3.72
N ARG A 256 -2.25 17.37 -3.94
CA ARG A 256 -1.78 16.45 -2.90
C ARG A 256 -0.35 16.05 -3.16
N ILE A 257 0.51 16.35 -2.21
CA ILE A 257 1.88 15.84 -2.18
C ILE A 257 1.81 14.39 -1.66
N SER A 258 1.70 13.44 -2.56
CA SER A 258 1.86 12.02 -2.24
C SER A 258 2.51 11.34 -3.42
N LEU A 259 3.42 10.42 -3.11
CA LEU A 259 4.02 9.55 -4.12
C LEU A 259 2.95 8.76 -4.87
N PRO A 260 3.13 8.54 -6.18
CA PRO A 260 2.34 7.55 -6.91
C PRO A 260 2.61 6.17 -6.32
N ASP A 261 1.57 5.35 -6.21
CA ASP A 261 1.66 3.98 -5.72
C ASP A 261 1.15 3.05 -6.82
N ILE A 262 2.09 2.37 -7.48
CA ILE A 262 1.78 1.42 -8.55
C ILE A 262 2.12 0.02 -8.06
N ASP A 263 1.12 -0.61 -7.45
CA ASP A 263 1.17 -2.04 -7.13
C ASP A 263 1.17 -2.87 -8.41
N THR A 264 2.05 -3.87 -8.50
CA THR A 264 2.13 -4.74 -9.67
C THR A 264 1.97 -6.20 -9.27
N ASP A 265 0.98 -6.87 -9.87
CA ASP A 265 0.76 -8.31 -9.70
C ASP A 265 1.59 -9.08 -10.73
N PHE A 266 2.47 -9.98 -10.28
CA PHE A 266 3.23 -10.93 -11.11
C PHE A 266 2.74 -12.35 -10.87
N ASP A 267 2.95 -13.25 -11.82
CA ASP A 267 2.78 -14.66 -11.51
C ASP A 267 3.72 -15.04 -10.35
N ASP A 268 3.19 -15.85 -9.42
CA ASP A 268 3.85 -16.18 -8.16
C ASP A 268 5.20 -16.88 -8.39
N ASP A 269 5.28 -17.71 -9.43
CA ASP A 269 6.49 -18.47 -9.78
C ASP A 269 7.57 -17.60 -10.44
N GLY A 270 7.16 -16.53 -11.13
CA GLY A 270 8.05 -15.65 -11.88
C GLY A 270 8.54 -14.42 -11.13
N ARG A 271 7.85 -14.01 -10.05
CA ARG A 271 8.13 -12.78 -9.31
C ARG A 271 9.61 -12.64 -8.91
N GLY A 272 10.24 -13.70 -8.39
CA GLY A 272 11.64 -13.70 -7.98
C GLY A 272 12.60 -13.40 -9.14
N LYS A 273 12.28 -13.85 -10.37
CA LYS A 273 13.08 -13.54 -11.55
C LYS A 273 13.08 -12.05 -11.86
N VAL A 274 11.93 -11.38 -11.67
CA VAL A 274 11.81 -9.93 -11.89
C VAL A 274 12.62 -9.16 -10.85
N LEU A 275 12.55 -9.54 -9.57
CA LEU A 275 13.36 -8.92 -8.51
C LEU A 275 14.86 -9.06 -8.78
N LYS A 276 15.28 -10.25 -9.21
CA LYS A 276 16.68 -10.47 -9.59
C LYS A 276 17.09 -9.58 -10.77
N TRP A 277 16.27 -9.51 -11.81
CA TRP A 277 16.53 -8.65 -12.98
C TRP A 277 16.64 -7.17 -12.57
N VAL A 278 15.77 -6.71 -11.67
CA VAL A 278 15.81 -5.34 -11.13
C VAL A 278 17.14 -5.09 -10.40
N MET A 279 17.57 -6.01 -9.52
CA MET A 279 18.84 -5.88 -8.81
C MET A 279 20.03 -5.90 -9.78
N ASP A 280 20.01 -6.76 -10.79
CA ASP A 280 21.08 -6.86 -11.79
C ASP A 280 21.15 -5.57 -12.65
N LYS A 281 20.02 -4.93 -12.96
CA LYS A 281 19.96 -3.72 -13.79
C LYS A 281 20.23 -2.43 -13.03
N TYR A 282 19.60 -2.26 -11.86
CA TYR A 282 19.67 -1.01 -11.09
C TYR A 282 20.76 -0.99 -10.02
N GLY A 283 21.38 -2.13 -9.76
CA GLY A 283 22.49 -2.31 -8.81
C GLY A 283 22.06 -2.97 -7.50
N HIS A 284 22.84 -3.94 -7.04
CA HIS A 284 22.57 -4.69 -5.81
C HIS A 284 22.66 -3.82 -4.55
N GLU A 285 23.51 -2.79 -4.54
CA GLU A 285 23.62 -1.86 -3.42
C GLU A 285 22.50 -0.81 -3.42
N ASN A 286 21.88 -0.59 -4.58
CA ASN A 286 20.79 0.37 -4.77
C ASN A 286 19.42 -0.25 -4.53
N CYS A 287 19.36 -1.55 -4.29
CA CYS A 287 18.13 -2.31 -4.10
C CYS A 287 18.11 -3.00 -2.75
N ALA A 288 16.95 -3.05 -2.10
CA ALA A 288 16.76 -3.80 -0.86
C ALA A 288 15.30 -4.22 -0.65
N HIS A 289 15.13 -5.34 0.02
CA HIS A 289 13.86 -5.70 0.63
C HIS A 289 13.58 -4.82 1.85
N ILE A 290 12.31 -4.71 2.22
CA ILE A 290 11.89 -4.00 3.44
C ILE A 290 11.76 -5.01 4.58
N ILE A 291 12.27 -4.65 5.75
CA ILE A 291 12.10 -5.48 6.95
C ILE A 291 10.64 -5.47 7.44
N THR A 292 10.24 -6.54 8.09
CA THR A 292 9.02 -6.59 8.92
C THR A 292 9.36 -7.02 10.32
N TYR A 293 8.70 -6.42 11.31
CA TYR A 293 8.81 -6.80 12.70
C TYR A 293 7.56 -7.58 13.13
N ALA A 294 7.75 -8.87 13.37
CA ALA A 294 6.68 -9.72 13.89
C ALA A 294 6.49 -9.45 15.38
N SER A 295 5.37 -8.86 15.77
CA SER A 295 5.01 -8.64 17.17
C SER A 295 4.24 -9.81 17.75
N MET A 296 4.32 -9.99 19.07
CA MET A 296 3.55 -10.98 19.81
C MET A 296 2.09 -10.52 19.93
N ALA A 297 1.23 -11.04 19.07
CA ALA A 297 -0.21 -10.77 19.11
C ALA A 297 -0.88 -11.54 20.27
N THR A 298 -2.04 -11.07 20.74
CA THR A 298 -2.78 -11.55 21.92
C THR A 298 -2.86 -13.08 22.04
N LYS A 299 -3.34 -13.79 21.02
CA LYS A 299 -3.45 -15.26 21.05
C LYS A 299 -2.09 -15.96 20.92
N ASN A 300 -1.16 -15.36 20.19
CA ASN A 300 0.18 -15.92 20.01
C ASN A 300 1.04 -15.76 21.27
N SER A 301 0.92 -14.64 22.01
CA SER A 301 1.64 -14.46 23.26
C SER A 301 1.29 -15.54 24.29
N ILE A 302 -0.01 -15.89 24.41
CA ILE A 302 -0.44 -17.01 25.26
C ILE A 302 0.20 -18.34 24.82
N LYS A 303 0.16 -18.66 23.53
CA LYS A 303 0.71 -19.92 23.02
C LYS A 303 2.22 -20.03 23.17
N ASP A 304 2.92 -18.94 22.90
CA ASP A 304 4.38 -18.88 22.97
C ASP A 304 4.84 -19.02 24.42
N VAL A 305 4.26 -18.26 25.36
CA VAL A 305 4.60 -18.38 26.79
C VAL A 305 4.15 -19.73 27.35
N ALA A 306 2.97 -20.23 26.96
CA ALA A 306 2.51 -21.57 27.36
C ALA A 306 3.50 -22.68 26.98
N ARG A 307 4.17 -22.55 25.83
CA ARG A 307 5.22 -23.50 25.42
C ARG A 307 6.41 -23.44 26.37
N VAL A 308 6.86 -22.26 26.72
CA VAL A 308 8.01 -22.06 27.61
C VAL A 308 7.70 -22.51 29.04
N GLU A 309 6.50 -22.23 29.54
CA GLU A 309 5.99 -22.67 30.85
C GLU A 309 5.57 -24.16 30.87
N LYS A 310 5.65 -24.84 29.73
CA LYS A 310 5.22 -26.26 29.57
C LYS A 310 3.75 -26.49 29.90
N LEU A 311 2.89 -25.47 29.70
CA LEU A 311 1.45 -25.62 29.80
C LEU A 311 0.95 -26.55 28.68
N PRO A 312 0.09 -27.54 28.97
CA PRO A 312 -0.43 -28.44 27.95
C PRO A 312 -1.08 -27.69 26.77
N LEU A 313 -0.80 -28.15 25.53
CA LEU A 313 -1.32 -27.51 24.31
C LEU A 313 -2.85 -27.44 24.29
N ALA A 314 -3.54 -28.45 24.84
CA ALA A 314 -5.00 -28.44 24.94
C ALA A 314 -5.50 -27.24 25.76
N GLU A 315 -4.81 -26.91 26.85
CA GLU A 315 -5.18 -25.82 27.75
C GLU A 315 -4.90 -24.45 27.09
N SER A 316 -3.73 -24.24 26.49
CA SER A 316 -3.44 -23.02 25.75
C SER A 316 -4.41 -22.80 24.57
N ASN A 317 -4.81 -23.87 23.87
CA ASN A 317 -5.83 -23.79 22.82
C ASN A 317 -7.21 -23.46 23.40
N ARG A 318 -7.58 -23.97 24.57
CA ARG A 318 -8.84 -23.63 25.25
C ARG A 318 -8.90 -22.13 25.57
N LEU A 319 -7.84 -21.59 26.16
CA LEU A 319 -7.73 -20.14 26.47
C LEU A 319 -7.82 -19.28 25.21
N CYS A 320 -7.10 -19.64 24.15
CA CYS A 320 -7.12 -18.90 22.89
C CYS A 320 -8.49 -18.94 22.20
N LYS A 321 -9.22 -20.07 22.27
CA LYS A 321 -10.57 -20.19 21.71
C LYS A 321 -11.61 -19.37 22.47
N ALA A 322 -11.42 -19.15 23.77
CA ALA A 322 -12.30 -18.32 24.59
C ALA A 322 -12.23 -16.83 24.19
N ILE A 323 -11.13 -16.39 23.57
CA ILE A 323 -10.97 -15.01 23.09
C ILE A 323 -11.76 -14.82 21.79
N PRO A 324 -12.82 -13.99 21.78
CA PRO A 324 -13.58 -13.68 20.57
C PRO A 324 -12.73 -12.87 19.58
N ASP A 325 -13.12 -12.86 18.31
CA ASP A 325 -12.42 -12.04 17.30
C ASP A 325 -12.65 -10.54 17.51
N ARG A 326 -13.75 -10.16 18.15
CA ARG A 326 -14.08 -8.79 18.58
C ARG A 326 -14.55 -8.82 20.02
N LEU A 327 -13.97 -7.96 20.85
CA LEU A 327 -14.40 -7.81 22.23
C LEU A 327 -15.80 -7.17 22.31
N PRO A 328 -16.59 -7.47 23.36
CA PRO A 328 -17.87 -6.82 23.60
C PRO A 328 -17.71 -5.29 23.72
N ASP A 329 -18.71 -4.57 23.24
CA ASP A 329 -18.74 -3.11 23.35
C ASP A 329 -18.89 -2.70 24.82
N VAL A 330 -18.11 -1.71 25.24
CA VAL A 330 -18.18 -1.05 26.56
C VAL A 330 -18.47 0.42 26.30
N ASP A 331 -19.55 0.95 26.89
CA ASP A 331 -20.00 2.34 26.72
C ASP A 331 -20.16 2.75 25.25
N GLY A 332 -20.66 1.83 24.41
CA GLY A 332 -20.88 2.06 22.98
C GLY A 332 -19.61 2.07 22.11
N LYS A 333 -18.46 1.68 22.66
CA LYS A 333 -17.19 1.55 21.93
C LYS A 333 -16.62 0.15 22.09
N THR A 334 -16.10 -0.41 21.00
CA THR A 334 -15.35 -1.69 21.06
C THR A 334 -13.94 -1.42 21.58
N PRO A 335 -13.54 -2.04 22.71
CA PRO A 335 -12.17 -1.95 23.20
C PRO A 335 -11.17 -2.54 22.19
N LYS A 336 -9.96 -1.98 22.17
CA LYS A 336 -8.87 -2.56 21.37
C LYS A 336 -8.60 -3.99 21.83
N MET A 337 -8.44 -4.91 20.88
CA MET A 337 -8.02 -6.29 21.17
C MET A 337 -6.59 -6.26 21.74
N ASN A 338 -6.46 -6.60 23.00
CA ASN A 338 -5.23 -6.91 23.70
C ASN A 338 -5.54 -7.79 24.90
N LEU A 339 -4.50 -8.40 25.48
CA LEU A 339 -4.69 -9.36 26.57
C LEU A 339 -5.27 -8.72 27.82
N ALA A 340 -4.90 -7.50 28.15
CA ALA A 340 -5.44 -6.77 29.30
C ALA A 340 -6.97 -6.54 29.18
N ASN A 341 -7.45 -6.18 27.99
CA ASN A 341 -8.88 -6.02 27.73
C ASN A 341 -9.60 -7.37 27.60
N ALA A 342 -8.92 -8.38 27.00
CA ALA A 342 -9.46 -9.73 26.87
C ALA A 342 -9.67 -10.38 28.25
N ILE A 343 -8.74 -10.23 29.19
CA ILE A 343 -8.87 -10.72 30.58
C ILE A 343 -10.09 -10.08 31.26
N LYS A 344 -10.34 -8.79 31.06
CA LYS A 344 -11.54 -8.12 31.62
C LYS A 344 -12.84 -8.68 31.04
N ALA A 345 -12.86 -9.06 29.77
CA ALA A 345 -14.06 -9.48 29.06
C ALA A 345 -14.34 -10.99 29.15
N VAL A 346 -13.29 -11.84 29.28
CA VAL A 346 -13.37 -13.30 29.16
C VAL A 346 -13.14 -13.94 30.53
N PRO A 347 -14.16 -14.61 31.11
CA PRO A 347 -14.04 -15.23 32.44
C PRO A 347 -12.90 -16.25 32.51
N GLU A 348 -12.73 -17.10 31.51
CA GLU A 348 -11.70 -18.16 31.45
C GLU A 348 -10.28 -17.58 31.58
N LEU A 349 -10.04 -16.38 31.06
CA LEU A 349 -8.73 -15.73 31.18
C LEU A 349 -8.53 -15.12 32.57
N ARG A 350 -9.59 -14.58 33.18
CA ARG A 350 -9.54 -14.08 34.56
C ARG A 350 -9.27 -15.21 35.55
N ASP A 351 -9.95 -16.34 35.37
CA ASP A 351 -9.77 -17.53 36.19
C ASP A 351 -8.36 -18.10 36.04
N ALA A 352 -7.80 -18.05 34.81
CA ALA A 352 -6.43 -18.47 34.55
C ALA A 352 -5.40 -17.51 35.18
N GLU A 353 -5.60 -16.18 35.12
CA GLU A 353 -4.74 -15.17 35.76
C GLU A 353 -4.73 -15.34 37.30
N ALA A 354 -5.89 -15.67 37.87
CA ALA A 354 -6.06 -15.87 39.32
C ALA A 354 -5.82 -17.32 39.79
N SER A 355 -5.37 -18.20 38.92
CA SER A 355 -5.21 -19.62 39.22
C SER A 355 -4.19 -19.89 40.29
N ALA A 356 -4.45 -20.89 41.17
CA ALA A 356 -3.48 -21.42 42.09
C ALA A 356 -2.39 -22.29 41.44
N ASP A 357 -2.62 -22.72 40.19
CA ASP A 357 -1.60 -23.40 39.38
C ASP A 357 -0.59 -22.36 38.87
N PRO A 358 0.67 -22.40 39.31
CA PRO A 358 1.67 -21.41 38.92
C PRO A 358 1.96 -21.42 37.41
N VAL A 359 1.89 -22.59 36.74
CA VAL A 359 2.14 -22.70 35.31
C VAL A 359 1.06 -21.93 34.52
N LEU A 360 -0.20 -22.06 34.92
CA LEU A 360 -1.32 -21.38 34.27
C LEU A 360 -1.29 -19.87 34.55
N ALA A 361 -1.08 -19.48 35.82
CA ALA A 361 -1.01 -18.08 36.21
C ALA A 361 0.18 -17.34 35.57
N ASN A 362 1.37 -17.96 35.56
CA ASN A 362 2.56 -17.43 34.93
C ASN A 362 2.38 -17.28 33.40
N THR A 363 1.72 -18.24 32.76
CA THR A 363 1.42 -18.16 31.32
C THR A 363 0.67 -16.87 30.99
N ILE A 364 -0.38 -16.53 31.74
CA ILE A 364 -1.14 -15.29 31.51
C ILE A 364 -0.32 -14.06 31.87
N LYS A 365 0.38 -14.08 33.01
CA LYS A 365 1.21 -12.98 33.49
C LYS A 365 2.28 -12.59 32.48
N TYR A 366 3.10 -13.55 32.03
CA TYR A 366 4.21 -13.24 31.12
C TYR A 366 3.74 -13.02 29.68
N ALA A 367 2.63 -13.68 29.24
CA ALA A 367 2.01 -13.35 27.97
C ALA A 367 1.53 -11.89 27.90
N LYS A 368 0.99 -11.37 29.01
CA LYS A 368 0.54 -9.97 29.12
C LYS A 368 1.72 -8.98 29.09
N MET A 369 2.86 -9.33 29.69
CA MET A 369 4.08 -8.52 29.66
C MET A 369 4.73 -8.50 28.28
N LEU A 370 4.69 -9.63 27.57
CA LEU A 370 5.33 -9.78 26.26
C LEU A 370 4.42 -9.39 25.08
N GLU A 371 3.11 -9.23 25.30
CA GLU A 371 2.20 -8.83 24.22
C GLU A 371 2.62 -7.50 23.59
N GLY A 372 2.71 -7.46 22.26
CA GLY A 372 3.11 -6.28 21.49
C GLY A 372 4.62 -6.09 21.34
N THR A 373 5.46 -6.84 22.07
CA THR A 373 6.92 -6.80 21.87
C THR A 373 7.31 -7.50 20.56
N VAL A 374 8.47 -7.16 20.02
CA VAL A 374 9.00 -7.80 18.80
C VAL A 374 9.46 -9.21 19.15
N ARG A 375 8.92 -10.19 18.41
CA ARG A 375 9.29 -11.61 18.51
C ARG A 375 10.44 -11.97 17.58
N GLY A 376 10.50 -11.31 16.42
CA GLY A 376 11.49 -11.57 15.39
C GLY A 376 11.31 -10.65 14.19
N THR A 377 12.21 -10.78 13.23
CA THR A 377 12.20 -10.04 11.98
C THR A 377 11.89 -10.95 10.81
N GLY A 378 11.39 -10.36 9.74
CA GLY A 378 11.15 -11.03 8.47
C GLY A 378 11.33 -10.06 7.31
N ILE A 379 11.13 -10.55 6.11
CA ILE A 379 11.11 -9.75 4.88
C ILE A 379 9.65 -9.42 4.54
N HIS A 380 9.39 -8.17 4.13
CA HIS A 380 8.09 -7.75 3.64
C HIS A 380 7.71 -8.55 2.38
N ALA A 381 6.46 -9.02 2.34
CA ALA A 381 6.02 -9.97 1.29
C ALA A 381 6.09 -9.40 -0.14
N CYS A 382 5.98 -8.08 -0.32
CA CYS A 382 5.90 -7.45 -1.64
C CYS A 382 6.75 -6.19 -1.78
N GLY A 383 6.96 -5.43 -0.69
CA GLY A 383 7.66 -4.14 -0.75
C GLY A 383 9.15 -4.28 -1.04
N PHE A 384 9.59 -3.54 -2.05
CA PHE A 384 10.98 -3.51 -2.51
C PHE A 384 11.41 -2.06 -2.76
N ILE A 385 12.63 -1.73 -2.44
CA ILE A 385 13.18 -0.39 -2.63
C ILE A 385 14.13 -0.41 -3.83
N ILE A 386 14.00 0.58 -4.70
CA ILE A 386 14.95 0.91 -5.76
C ILE A 386 15.37 2.36 -5.55
N CYS A 387 16.65 2.61 -5.32
CA CYS A 387 17.22 3.92 -5.08
C CYS A 387 18.26 4.28 -6.14
N ARG A 388 18.49 5.57 -6.38
CA ARG A 388 19.55 6.03 -7.27
C ARG A 388 20.95 5.85 -6.68
N ASP A 389 21.05 5.92 -5.35
CA ASP A 389 22.28 5.83 -4.57
C ASP A 389 22.28 4.53 -3.76
N PRO A 390 23.42 4.07 -3.21
CA PRO A 390 23.43 2.94 -2.27
C PRO A 390 22.44 3.17 -1.12
N ILE A 391 21.61 2.19 -0.83
CA ILE A 391 20.56 2.32 0.21
C ILE A 391 21.16 2.61 1.58
N SER A 392 22.37 2.09 1.85
CA SER A 392 23.11 2.33 3.09
C SER A 392 23.45 3.80 3.36
N ASP A 393 23.42 4.66 2.34
CA ASP A 393 23.64 6.10 2.50
C ASP A 393 22.41 6.80 3.13
N TRP A 394 21.25 6.16 3.08
CA TRP A 394 19.98 6.71 3.51
C TRP A 394 19.41 6.05 4.77
N VAL A 395 19.52 4.72 4.86
CA VAL A 395 18.98 3.94 5.98
C VAL A 395 19.93 2.80 6.36
N PRO A 396 19.91 2.34 7.61
CA PRO A 396 20.62 1.14 8.00
C PRO A 396 20.12 -0.08 7.21
N VAL A 397 21.04 -0.91 6.77
CA VAL A 397 20.75 -2.17 6.07
C VAL A 397 21.41 -3.36 6.77
N SER A 398 20.82 -4.52 6.61
CA SER A 398 21.37 -5.81 7.04
C SER A 398 21.15 -6.82 5.93
N THR A 399 21.85 -7.93 5.98
CA THR A 399 21.62 -9.06 5.08
C THR A 399 20.58 -10.01 5.67
N ALA A 400 19.70 -10.52 4.83
CA ALA A 400 18.72 -11.55 5.17
C ALA A 400 18.80 -12.69 4.14
N ASP A 401 18.23 -13.84 4.49
CA ASP A 401 18.09 -14.92 3.51
C ASP A 401 17.09 -14.49 2.43
N ASP A 402 17.48 -14.68 1.17
CA ASP A 402 16.61 -14.32 0.05
C ASP A 402 15.38 -15.24 0.03
N PRO A 403 14.15 -14.70 0.00
CA PRO A 403 12.95 -15.52 0.02
C PRO A 403 12.72 -16.31 -1.27
N ASP A 404 13.29 -15.87 -2.39
CA ASP A 404 13.06 -16.44 -3.71
C ASP A 404 14.22 -17.35 -4.17
N PHE A 405 15.44 -17.15 -3.63
CA PHE A 405 16.65 -17.89 -4.02
C PHE A 405 17.35 -18.52 -2.82
N LYS A 406 17.33 -19.84 -2.74
CA LYS A 406 18.01 -20.59 -1.67
C LYS A 406 19.51 -20.31 -1.65
N ASP A 407 20.08 -20.29 -0.45
CA ASP A 407 21.51 -20.14 -0.19
C ASP A 407 22.09 -18.79 -0.67
N THR A 408 21.24 -17.80 -0.94
CA THR A 408 21.64 -16.43 -1.25
C THR A 408 21.23 -15.46 -0.16
N LYS A 409 21.98 -14.37 -0.04
CA LYS A 409 21.66 -13.26 0.85
C LYS A 409 21.24 -12.05 0.03
N THR A 410 20.30 -11.29 0.56
CA THR A 410 19.82 -10.04 -0.02
C THR A 410 19.88 -8.91 0.99
N ASN A 411 19.98 -7.68 0.51
CA ASN A 411 19.92 -6.50 1.37
C ASN A 411 18.49 -6.31 1.89
N CYS A 412 18.40 -5.96 3.18
CA CYS A 412 17.15 -5.68 3.85
C CYS A 412 17.27 -4.40 4.68
N THR A 413 16.37 -3.43 4.47
CA THR A 413 16.35 -2.21 5.27
C THR A 413 16.05 -2.52 6.73
N GLN A 414 16.49 -1.66 7.66
CA GLN A 414 16.20 -1.82 9.09
C GLN A 414 15.05 -0.91 9.56
N TYR A 415 14.51 -0.08 8.67
CA TYR A 415 13.22 0.59 8.85
C TYR A 415 12.14 -0.17 8.07
N ASP A 416 10.99 -0.36 8.72
CA ASP A 416 9.86 -1.10 8.15
C ASP A 416 9.00 -0.25 7.21
N GLY A 417 8.01 -0.87 6.58
CA GLY A 417 7.12 -0.22 5.62
C GLY A 417 6.28 0.93 6.19
N HIS A 418 6.19 1.10 7.51
CA HIS A 418 5.44 2.20 8.12
C HIS A 418 6.22 3.52 8.13
N VAL A 419 7.55 3.43 8.18
CA VAL A 419 8.43 4.60 8.34
C VAL A 419 9.39 4.81 7.16
N ILE A 420 9.59 3.80 6.30
CA ILE A 420 10.58 3.85 5.23
C ILE A 420 10.36 5.02 4.26
N GLU A 421 9.11 5.36 3.96
CA GLU A 421 8.79 6.46 3.03
C GLU A 421 9.15 7.84 3.59
N SER A 422 9.14 8.02 4.92
CA SER A 422 9.57 9.29 5.52
C SER A 422 11.07 9.56 5.39
N THR A 423 11.86 8.51 5.15
CA THR A 423 13.29 8.65 4.82
C THR A 423 13.57 9.07 3.37
N GLY A 424 12.53 9.30 2.58
CA GLY A 424 12.61 9.63 1.16
C GLY A 424 12.72 8.42 0.22
N LEU A 425 12.92 7.22 0.72
CA LEU A 425 12.98 6.01 -0.11
C LEU A 425 11.57 5.63 -0.61
N ILE A 426 11.50 5.24 -1.88
CA ILE A 426 10.23 4.90 -2.54
C ILE A 426 10.04 3.39 -2.52
N LYS A 427 8.93 2.98 -1.90
CA LYS A 427 8.50 1.59 -1.90
C LYS A 427 7.81 1.25 -3.23
N MET A 428 8.18 0.14 -3.82
CA MET A 428 7.51 -0.47 -4.97
C MET A 428 7.01 -1.84 -4.58
N ASP A 429 5.73 -2.13 -4.88
CA ASP A 429 5.11 -3.39 -4.46
C ASP A 429 5.08 -4.41 -5.61
N PHE A 430 5.88 -5.45 -5.46
CA PHE A 430 5.97 -6.63 -6.34
C PHE A 430 5.15 -7.77 -5.74
N LEU A 431 3.91 -7.91 -6.18
CA LEU A 431 2.97 -8.86 -5.59
C LEU A 431 2.95 -10.17 -6.37
N GLY A 432 3.08 -11.30 -5.67
CA GLY A 432 2.86 -12.62 -6.25
C GLY A 432 1.36 -12.95 -6.26
N LEU A 433 0.78 -13.22 -7.43
CA LEU A 433 -0.61 -13.61 -7.59
C LEU A 433 -0.70 -15.01 -8.21
N LYS A 434 -1.03 -16.02 -7.39
CA LYS A 434 -1.20 -17.42 -7.83
C LYS A 434 -2.17 -17.59 -8.98
N THR A 435 -3.21 -16.76 -9.03
CA THR A 435 -4.18 -16.75 -10.12
C THR A 435 -3.53 -16.52 -11.49
N LEU A 436 -2.49 -15.69 -11.56
CA LEU A 436 -1.75 -15.49 -12.82
C LEU A 436 -0.92 -16.73 -13.19
N SER A 437 -0.29 -17.41 -12.23
CA SER A 437 0.42 -18.67 -12.45
C SER A 437 -0.53 -19.77 -12.97
N GLU A 438 -1.71 -19.90 -12.34
CA GLU A 438 -2.74 -20.86 -12.77
C GLU A 438 -3.27 -20.55 -14.17
N LEU A 439 -3.45 -19.27 -14.50
CA LEU A 439 -3.90 -18.82 -15.81
C LEU A 439 -2.84 -19.09 -16.90
N LYS A 440 -1.57 -18.82 -16.57
CA LYS A 440 -0.42 -19.14 -17.43
C LYS A 440 -0.35 -20.62 -17.74
N GLU A 441 -0.48 -21.48 -16.71
CA GLU A 441 -0.48 -22.93 -16.88
C GLU A 441 -1.69 -23.40 -17.69
N ALA A 442 -2.88 -22.82 -17.48
CA ALA A 442 -4.06 -23.15 -18.25
C ALA A 442 -3.86 -22.86 -19.74
N CYS A 443 -3.33 -21.69 -20.11
CA CYS A 443 -3.02 -21.35 -21.50
C CYS A 443 -1.96 -22.28 -22.09
N ALA A 444 -0.92 -22.63 -21.33
CA ALA A 444 0.09 -23.61 -21.75
C ALA A 444 -0.51 -24.99 -22.02
N ASN A 445 -1.43 -25.44 -21.18
CA ASN A 445 -2.15 -26.71 -21.37
C ASN A 445 -3.07 -26.66 -22.61
N VAL A 446 -3.77 -25.55 -22.86
CA VAL A 446 -4.56 -25.37 -24.09
C VAL A 446 -3.67 -25.45 -25.34
N LYS A 447 -2.51 -24.79 -25.31
CA LYS A 447 -1.54 -24.88 -26.39
C LYS A 447 -1.04 -26.30 -26.59
N LEU A 448 -0.68 -27.00 -25.51
CA LEU A 448 -0.17 -28.37 -25.55
C LEU A 448 -1.20 -29.37 -26.09
N TYR A 449 -2.43 -29.33 -25.60
CA TYR A 449 -3.44 -30.34 -25.91
C TYR A 449 -4.34 -30.00 -27.11
N ARG A 450 -4.45 -28.71 -27.48
CA ARG A 450 -5.32 -28.24 -28.56
C ARG A 450 -4.57 -27.56 -29.70
N GLY A 451 -3.29 -27.23 -29.53
CA GLY A 451 -2.50 -26.48 -30.51
C GLY A 451 -2.95 -25.02 -30.68
N ILE A 452 -3.74 -24.48 -29.73
CA ILE A 452 -4.26 -23.12 -29.78
C ILE A 452 -3.42 -22.26 -28.87
N ASP A 453 -2.83 -21.20 -29.42
CA ASP A 453 -2.15 -20.16 -28.65
C ASP A 453 -3.18 -19.11 -28.21
N VAL A 454 -3.39 -19.00 -26.91
CA VAL A 454 -4.42 -18.13 -26.33
C VAL A 454 -3.78 -16.81 -25.93
N ASP A 455 -4.14 -15.73 -26.62
CA ASP A 455 -3.80 -14.37 -26.23
C ASP A 455 -4.94 -13.75 -25.41
N LEU A 456 -4.73 -13.59 -24.11
CA LEU A 456 -5.75 -13.07 -23.21
C LEU A 456 -6.15 -11.62 -23.53
N ASP A 457 -5.29 -10.83 -24.15
CA ASP A 457 -5.59 -9.43 -24.46
C ASP A 457 -6.60 -9.30 -25.61
N THR A 458 -6.66 -10.31 -26.48
CA THR A 458 -7.58 -10.35 -27.63
C THR A 458 -8.90 -11.08 -27.37
N ILE A 459 -9.01 -11.78 -26.23
CA ILE A 459 -10.26 -12.47 -25.87
C ILE A 459 -11.38 -11.45 -25.63
N PRO A 460 -12.56 -11.59 -26.30
CA PRO A 460 -13.68 -10.70 -26.08
C PRO A 460 -14.26 -10.85 -24.67
N ILE A 461 -14.57 -9.72 -24.02
CA ILE A 461 -15.15 -9.71 -22.66
C ILE A 461 -16.67 -9.84 -22.63
N ASP A 462 -17.29 -10.04 -23.79
CA ASP A 462 -18.74 -10.12 -24.00
C ASP A 462 -19.19 -11.51 -24.51
N ASP A 463 -18.36 -12.56 -24.31
CA ASP A 463 -18.71 -13.92 -24.71
C ASP A 463 -19.98 -14.43 -23.98
N PRO A 464 -21.07 -14.73 -24.72
CA PRO A 464 -22.34 -15.12 -24.12
C PRO A 464 -22.27 -16.43 -23.31
N LYS A 465 -21.39 -17.38 -23.69
CA LYS A 465 -21.23 -18.65 -22.97
C LYS A 465 -20.61 -18.42 -21.60
N THR A 466 -19.65 -17.54 -21.51
CA THR A 466 -19.01 -17.16 -20.26
C THR A 466 -20.02 -16.51 -19.31
N TYR A 467 -20.87 -15.59 -19.81
CA TYR A 467 -21.95 -15.02 -18.98
C TYR A 467 -22.97 -16.08 -18.53
N GLN A 468 -23.27 -17.11 -19.32
CA GLN A 468 -24.12 -18.21 -18.88
C GLN A 468 -23.51 -18.96 -17.66
N LEU A 469 -22.19 -19.14 -17.63
CA LEU A 469 -21.53 -19.77 -16.47
C LEU A 469 -21.65 -18.88 -15.22
N TYR A 470 -21.46 -17.56 -15.36
CA TYR A 470 -21.71 -16.62 -14.26
C TYR A 470 -23.17 -16.67 -13.77
N GLN A 471 -24.15 -16.65 -14.70
CA GLN A 471 -25.57 -16.71 -14.37
C GLN A 471 -25.97 -18.02 -13.67
N GLN A 472 -25.26 -19.11 -13.95
CA GLN A 472 -25.43 -20.41 -13.27
C GLN A 472 -24.67 -20.50 -11.94
N GLY A 473 -23.81 -19.52 -11.62
CA GLY A 473 -22.91 -19.55 -10.48
C GLY A 473 -21.84 -20.64 -10.57
N ARG A 474 -21.47 -21.05 -11.79
CA ARG A 474 -20.42 -22.05 -12.05
C ARG A 474 -19.06 -21.39 -12.15
N THR A 475 -18.62 -20.80 -11.04
CA THR A 475 -17.44 -19.91 -10.96
C THR A 475 -16.38 -20.40 -9.97
N ILE A 476 -16.41 -21.70 -9.63
CA ILE A 476 -15.32 -22.31 -8.84
C ILE A 476 -14.04 -22.30 -9.68
N GLY A 477 -12.95 -21.90 -9.05
CA GLY A 477 -11.64 -21.78 -9.69
C GLY A 477 -11.48 -20.49 -10.50
N THR A 478 -12.42 -19.55 -10.45
CA THR A 478 -12.19 -18.20 -10.95
C THR A 478 -11.35 -17.39 -9.98
N PHE A 479 -11.50 -16.31 -9.56
CA PHE A 479 -10.68 -15.59 -8.58
C PHE A 479 -11.58 -14.92 -7.52
N GLN A 480 -12.24 -13.83 -7.88
CA GLN A 480 -13.08 -13.08 -6.94
C GLN A 480 -14.51 -13.64 -6.85
N PHE A 481 -14.94 -14.46 -7.83
CA PHE A 481 -16.32 -14.90 -7.94
C PHE A 481 -16.58 -16.35 -7.48
N GLU A 482 -15.60 -17.01 -6.86
CA GLU A 482 -15.67 -18.44 -6.54
C GLU A 482 -16.36 -18.78 -5.22
N SER A 483 -16.52 -17.83 -4.29
CA SER A 483 -17.12 -18.12 -2.98
C SER A 483 -18.61 -18.50 -3.11
N ALA A 484 -19.09 -19.40 -2.24
CA ALA A 484 -20.48 -19.86 -2.25
C ALA A 484 -21.50 -18.73 -2.14
N GLY A 485 -21.19 -17.69 -1.34
CA GLY A 485 -22.04 -16.49 -1.22
C GLY A 485 -22.08 -15.67 -2.50
N MET A 486 -20.94 -15.49 -3.15
CA MET A 486 -20.86 -14.80 -4.44
C MET A 486 -21.61 -15.58 -5.53
N GLN A 487 -21.44 -16.89 -5.60
CA GLN A 487 -22.16 -17.75 -6.56
C GLN A 487 -23.67 -17.63 -6.39
N LYS A 488 -24.18 -17.54 -5.14
CA LYS A 488 -25.60 -17.30 -4.88
C LYS A 488 -26.07 -15.98 -5.50
N TYR A 489 -25.36 -14.89 -5.26
CA TYR A 489 -25.73 -13.59 -5.81
C TYR A 489 -25.60 -13.53 -7.34
N LEU A 490 -24.62 -14.21 -7.94
CA LEU A 490 -24.49 -14.30 -9.39
C LEU A 490 -25.69 -14.98 -10.05
N ARG A 491 -26.25 -16.04 -9.43
CA ARG A 491 -27.48 -16.69 -9.91
C ARG A 491 -28.71 -15.78 -9.85
N GLU A 492 -28.77 -14.92 -8.85
CA GLU A 492 -29.85 -13.95 -8.70
C GLU A 492 -29.65 -12.74 -9.64
N LEU A 493 -28.42 -12.23 -9.74
CA LEU A 493 -28.06 -11.07 -10.59
C LEU A 493 -28.20 -11.38 -12.08
N LYS A 494 -27.81 -12.59 -12.50
CA LYS A 494 -27.72 -12.99 -13.92
C LYS A 494 -26.96 -11.94 -14.75
N PRO A 495 -25.67 -11.74 -14.49
CA PRO A 495 -24.87 -10.71 -15.15
C PRO A 495 -24.92 -10.90 -16.68
N THR A 496 -24.97 -9.78 -17.41
CA THR A 496 -25.08 -9.73 -18.87
C THR A 496 -24.02 -8.83 -19.52
N VAL A 497 -23.41 -7.97 -18.72
CA VAL A 497 -22.38 -7.01 -19.15
C VAL A 497 -21.23 -6.97 -18.15
N PHE A 498 -20.09 -6.50 -18.60
CA PHE A 498 -18.89 -6.46 -17.76
C PHE A 498 -19.05 -5.53 -16.54
N GLU A 499 -19.81 -4.46 -16.69
CA GLU A 499 -20.15 -3.51 -15.62
C GLU A 499 -20.86 -4.18 -14.45
N ASP A 500 -21.68 -5.20 -14.70
CA ASP A 500 -22.33 -6.01 -13.65
C ASP A 500 -21.29 -6.75 -12.77
N LEU A 501 -20.23 -7.27 -13.41
CA LEU A 501 -19.15 -7.97 -12.71
C LEU A 501 -18.31 -6.98 -11.90
N ILE A 502 -17.97 -5.83 -12.47
CA ILE A 502 -17.24 -4.76 -11.75
C ILE A 502 -18.03 -4.32 -10.51
N ALA A 503 -19.34 -4.08 -10.67
CA ALA A 503 -20.21 -3.66 -9.56
C ALA A 503 -20.32 -4.75 -8.49
N MET A 504 -20.48 -6.01 -8.87
CA MET A 504 -20.57 -7.11 -7.91
C MET A 504 -19.26 -7.30 -7.13
N ASN A 505 -18.11 -7.18 -7.79
CA ASN A 505 -16.81 -7.22 -7.12
C ASN A 505 -16.66 -6.09 -6.09
N ALA A 506 -17.21 -4.92 -6.38
CA ALA A 506 -17.23 -3.79 -5.46
C ALA A 506 -18.21 -3.96 -4.30
N LEU A 507 -19.39 -4.54 -4.53
CA LEU A 507 -20.48 -4.66 -3.55
C LEU A 507 -20.34 -5.85 -2.61
N TYR A 508 -19.74 -6.96 -3.06
CA TYR A 508 -19.66 -8.18 -2.26
C TYR A 508 -18.59 -8.09 -1.17
N ARG A 509 -18.87 -7.29 -0.14
CA ARG A 509 -18.01 -7.07 1.03
C ARG A 509 -18.87 -6.74 2.26
N PRO A 510 -18.39 -6.99 3.48
CA PRO A 510 -19.08 -6.54 4.69
C PRO A 510 -19.41 -5.04 4.63
N GLY A 511 -20.66 -4.69 4.82
CA GLY A 511 -21.21 -3.34 4.68
C GLY A 511 -21.99 -3.15 3.39
N PRO A 512 -21.37 -3.02 2.20
CA PRO A 512 -22.11 -2.72 0.97
C PRO A 512 -22.95 -3.89 0.45
N MET A 513 -22.74 -5.13 0.92
CA MET A 513 -23.58 -6.29 0.57
C MET A 513 -25.08 -6.05 0.76
N GLY A 514 -25.49 -5.16 1.68
CA GLY A 514 -26.89 -4.81 1.89
C GLY A 514 -27.56 -4.15 0.67
N TYR A 515 -26.78 -3.57 -0.24
CA TYR A 515 -27.31 -2.95 -1.47
C TYR A 515 -27.47 -3.92 -2.66
N ILE A 516 -26.90 -5.13 -2.57
CA ILE A 516 -26.97 -6.13 -3.66
C ILE A 516 -28.42 -6.49 -4.01
N PRO A 517 -29.36 -6.73 -3.06
CA PRO A 517 -30.73 -7.03 -3.40
C PRO A 517 -31.42 -5.92 -4.19
N GLN A 518 -31.17 -4.65 -3.85
CA GLN A 518 -31.72 -3.51 -4.60
C GLN A 518 -31.10 -3.41 -5.99
N PHE A 519 -29.79 -3.59 -6.11
CA PHE A 519 -29.08 -3.62 -7.39
C PHE A 519 -29.70 -4.68 -8.32
N ILE A 520 -29.99 -5.88 -7.83
CA ILE A 520 -30.60 -6.98 -8.57
C ILE A 520 -32.02 -6.61 -9.02
N ARG A 521 -32.89 -6.11 -8.10
CA ARG A 521 -34.27 -5.74 -8.44
C ARG A 521 -34.31 -4.65 -9.50
N ARG A 522 -33.45 -3.64 -9.42
CA ARG A 522 -33.39 -2.56 -10.41
C ARG A 522 -32.87 -3.06 -11.77
N LYS A 523 -31.87 -3.93 -11.80
CA LYS A 523 -31.41 -4.58 -13.02
C LYS A 523 -32.53 -5.36 -13.72
N HIS A 524 -33.34 -6.08 -12.96
CA HIS A 524 -34.44 -6.90 -13.51
C HIS A 524 -35.74 -6.13 -13.76
N GLY A 525 -35.78 -4.82 -13.48
CA GLY A 525 -36.96 -3.99 -13.66
C GLY A 525 -38.06 -4.21 -12.62
N GLU A 526 -37.77 -4.94 -11.54
CA GLU A 526 -38.68 -5.16 -10.39
C GLU A 526 -38.80 -3.91 -9.51
N GLU A 527 -37.81 -3.04 -9.53
CA GLU A 527 -37.78 -1.74 -8.89
C GLU A 527 -37.38 -0.68 -9.92
N PRO A 528 -38.07 0.47 -9.99
CA PRO A 528 -37.71 1.51 -10.94
C PRO A 528 -36.34 2.10 -10.62
N ILE A 529 -35.53 2.35 -11.67
CA ILE A 529 -34.29 3.11 -11.56
C ILE A 529 -34.66 4.58 -11.39
N THR A 530 -34.22 5.18 -10.32
CA THR A 530 -34.48 6.59 -10.01
C THR A 530 -33.19 7.34 -9.74
N TYR A 531 -33.17 8.60 -10.17
CA TYR A 531 -32.08 9.54 -9.92
C TYR A 531 -32.63 10.74 -9.16
N ASP A 532 -32.00 11.14 -8.08
CA ASP A 532 -32.43 12.31 -7.29
C ASP A 532 -32.41 13.61 -8.12
N ILE A 533 -31.45 13.73 -9.01
CA ILE A 533 -31.37 14.77 -10.05
C ILE A 533 -31.15 14.06 -11.39
N PRO A 534 -31.93 14.36 -12.44
CA PRO A 534 -31.85 13.62 -13.72
C PRO A 534 -30.46 13.54 -14.32
N VAL A 535 -29.64 14.57 -14.19
CA VAL A 535 -28.27 14.61 -14.75
C VAL A 535 -27.33 13.56 -14.09
N MET A 536 -27.68 13.02 -12.92
CA MET A 536 -26.91 11.96 -12.26
C MET A 536 -26.92 10.64 -13.05
N GLU A 537 -27.91 10.44 -13.93
CA GLU A 537 -27.97 9.29 -14.83
C GLU A 537 -26.64 9.08 -15.57
N LYS A 538 -25.99 10.18 -15.96
CA LYS A 538 -24.70 10.14 -16.69
C LYS A 538 -23.68 9.21 -16.04
N TYR A 539 -23.60 9.19 -14.71
CA TYR A 539 -22.58 8.43 -13.97
C TYR A 539 -23.15 7.27 -13.13
N LEU A 540 -24.48 7.19 -12.97
CA LEU A 540 -25.13 6.14 -12.18
C LEU A 540 -25.86 5.10 -13.06
N LYS A 541 -25.94 5.29 -14.37
CA LYS A 541 -26.64 4.38 -15.27
C LYS A 541 -26.15 2.94 -15.17
N ASP A 542 -24.83 2.72 -15.22
CA ASP A 542 -24.21 1.40 -15.21
C ASP A 542 -24.33 0.69 -13.85
N THR A 543 -24.74 1.40 -12.81
CA THR A 543 -25.00 0.88 -11.47
C THR A 543 -26.47 1.00 -11.07
N TYR A 544 -27.37 1.12 -12.05
CA TYR A 544 -28.81 1.14 -11.88
C TYR A 544 -29.29 2.20 -10.85
N GLY A 545 -28.64 3.37 -10.88
CA GLY A 545 -28.96 4.50 -9.97
C GLY A 545 -28.41 4.36 -8.56
N ILE A 546 -27.56 3.39 -8.30
CA ILE A 546 -26.93 3.19 -6.97
C ILE A 546 -25.48 3.69 -7.02
N THR A 547 -25.08 4.49 -6.04
CA THR A 547 -23.68 4.87 -5.86
C THR A 547 -22.90 3.66 -5.34
N VAL A 548 -21.94 3.18 -6.10
CA VAL A 548 -21.10 2.00 -5.80
C VAL A 548 -19.63 2.41 -5.65
N TYR A 549 -19.17 3.34 -6.48
CA TYR A 549 -17.76 3.67 -6.63
C TYR A 549 -17.40 5.03 -6.05
N GLN A 550 -16.18 5.13 -5.58
CA GLN A 550 -15.60 6.41 -5.14
C GLN A 550 -15.55 7.42 -6.29
N GLU A 551 -15.25 6.95 -7.49
CA GLU A 551 -15.21 7.73 -8.72
C GLU A 551 -16.56 8.39 -9.02
N GLN A 552 -17.68 7.72 -8.74
CA GLN A 552 -19.03 8.29 -8.92
C GLN A 552 -19.26 9.48 -7.99
N VAL A 553 -18.84 9.40 -6.72
CA VAL A 553 -18.93 10.54 -5.78
C VAL A 553 -18.11 11.73 -6.28
N MET A 554 -16.88 11.46 -6.78
CA MET A 554 -16.00 12.50 -7.33
C MET A 554 -16.63 13.16 -8.57
N LEU A 555 -17.10 12.37 -9.53
CA LEU A 555 -17.71 12.88 -10.75
C LEU A 555 -19.00 13.64 -10.49
N LEU A 556 -19.83 13.14 -9.59
CA LEU A 556 -21.11 13.79 -9.24
C LEU A 556 -20.90 15.09 -8.46
N SER A 557 -19.92 15.18 -7.57
CA SER A 557 -19.58 16.43 -6.88
C SER A 557 -19.14 17.53 -7.85
N ARG A 558 -18.42 17.14 -8.90
CA ARG A 558 -18.00 18.06 -9.99
C ARG A 558 -19.21 18.46 -10.84
N LEU A 559 -20.02 17.49 -11.26
CA LEU A 559 -21.17 17.71 -12.14
C LEU A 559 -22.26 18.57 -11.48
N LEU A 560 -22.55 18.31 -10.20
CA LEU A 560 -23.65 18.96 -9.49
C LEU A 560 -23.26 20.32 -8.90
N ALA A 561 -22.03 20.47 -8.43
CA ALA A 561 -21.62 21.61 -7.60
C ALA A 561 -20.28 22.26 -8.00
N ASP A 562 -19.78 21.98 -9.21
CA ASP A 562 -18.54 22.56 -9.77
C ASP A 562 -17.29 22.35 -8.88
N PHE A 563 -17.23 21.23 -8.18
CA PHE A 563 -16.01 20.89 -7.45
C PHE A 563 -14.85 20.75 -8.42
N THR A 564 -13.69 21.26 -8.04
CA THR A 564 -12.46 21.01 -8.79
C THR A 564 -12.06 19.53 -8.69
N ARG A 565 -11.11 19.10 -9.51
CA ARG A 565 -10.53 17.75 -9.46
C ARG A 565 -9.94 17.45 -8.06
N GLY A 566 -9.18 18.39 -7.52
CA GLY A 566 -8.58 18.26 -6.19
C GLY A 566 -9.61 18.21 -5.05
N GLU A 567 -10.62 19.06 -5.10
CA GLU A 567 -11.69 19.08 -4.11
C GLU A 567 -12.52 17.80 -4.11
N SER A 568 -12.80 17.23 -5.28
CA SER A 568 -13.51 15.95 -5.38
C SER A 568 -12.72 14.78 -4.76
N ASP A 569 -11.39 14.77 -4.93
CA ASP A 569 -10.53 13.78 -4.27
C ASP A 569 -10.42 14.02 -2.75
N ALA A 570 -10.34 15.27 -2.32
CA ALA A 570 -10.36 15.61 -0.89
C ALA A 570 -11.66 15.16 -0.21
N LEU A 571 -12.81 15.37 -0.86
CA LEU A 571 -14.11 14.88 -0.40
C LEU A 571 -14.12 13.35 -0.26
N ARG A 572 -13.72 12.63 -1.32
CA ARG A 572 -13.63 11.17 -1.30
C ARG A 572 -12.79 10.65 -0.12
N LYS A 573 -11.63 11.27 0.11
CA LYS A 573 -10.72 10.87 1.22
C LYS A 573 -11.32 11.15 2.59
N ALA A 574 -11.90 12.33 2.76
CA ALA A 574 -12.51 12.72 4.03
C ALA A 574 -13.64 11.76 4.39
N MET A 575 -14.48 11.42 3.42
CA MET A 575 -15.56 10.46 3.58
C MET A 575 -15.04 9.05 3.86
N GLY A 576 -14.08 8.54 3.07
CA GLY A 576 -13.50 7.20 3.24
C GLY A 576 -12.78 7.01 4.58
N LYS A 577 -12.13 8.04 5.10
CA LYS A 577 -11.46 8.04 6.42
C LYS A 577 -12.36 8.47 7.58
N LYS A 578 -13.66 8.73 7.31
CA LYS A 578 -14.65 9.19 8.30
C LYS A 578 -14.23 10.46 9.06
N LYS A 579 -13.53 11.38 8.37
CA LYS A 579 -13.13 12.68 8.92
C LYS A 579 -14.31 13.65 8.85
N LYS A 580 -15.18 13.55 9.85
CA LYS A 580 -16.45 14.27 9.88
C LYS A 580 -16.27 15.78 9.82
N ASP A 581 -15.29 16.33 10.51
CA ASP A 581 -14.90 17.74 10.52
C ASP A 581 -14.65 18.30 9.12
N ILE A 582 -13.92 17.55 8.29
CA ILE A 582 -13.60 17.95 6.91
C ILE A 582 -14.86 17.82 6.02
N VAL A 583 -15.61 16.73 6.16
CA VAL A 583 -16.86 16.51 5.40
C VAL A 583 -17.86 17.61 5.69
N ASP A 584 -18.09 17.94 6.96
CA ASP A 584 -18.99 19.01 7.39
C ASP A 584 -18.54 20.38 6.85
N ALA A 585 -17.23 20.65 6.79
CA ALA A 585 -16.70 21.89 6.23
C ALA A 585 -16.90 22.03 4.70
N MET A 586 -16.95 20.90 3.96
CA MET A 586 -17.15 20.90 2.51
C MET A 586 -18.63 20.95 2.09
N LYS A 587 -19.55 20.56 2.96
CA LYS A 587 -20.99 20.53 2.69
C LYS A 587 -21.58 21.87 2.23
N PRO A 588 -21.31 23.01 2.89
CA PRO A 588 -21.82 24.31 2.47
C PRO A 588 -21.45 24.64 1.01
N LYS A 589 -20.21 24.38 0.61
CA LYS A 589 -19.75 24.59 -0.77
C LYS A 589 -20.51 23.74 -1.77
N PHE A 590 -20.77 22.46 -1.44
CA PHE A 590 -21.56 21.57 -2.30
C PHE A 590 -22.99 22.09 -2.49
N ILE A 591 -23.65 22.49 -1.41
CA ILE A 591 -25.01 23.02 -1.45
C ILE A 591 -25.05 24.34 -2.25
N GLU A 592 -24.08 25.22 -2.04
CA GLU A 592 -24.03 26.54 -2.71
C GLU A 592 -23.73 26.40 -4.21
N GLY A 593 -22.75 25.56 -4.57
CA GLY A 593 -22.44 25.24 -5.97
C GLY A 593 -23.61 24.58 -6.68
N GLY A 594 -24.26 23.62 -6.04
CA GLY A 594 -25.44 22.95 -6.59
C GLY A 594 -26.65 23.88 -6.80
N LYS A 595 -26.88 24.84 -5.88
CA LYS A 595 -27.90 25.88 -6.05
C LYS A 595 -27.59 26.79 -7.23
N LYS A 596 -26.33 27.18 -7.39
CA LYS A 596 -25.88 27.99 -8.53
C LYS A 596 -26.16 27.27 -9.86
N ASN A 597 -26.07 25.94 -9.87
CA ASN A 597 -26.38 25.09 -11.01
C ASN A 597 -27.86 24.75 -11.17
N GLY A 598 -28.74 25.40 -10.38
CA GLY A 598 -30.20 25.28 -10.48
C GLY A 598 -30.82 24.07 -9.76
N HIS A 599 -30.08 23.42 -8.85
CA HIS A 599 -30.58 22.27 -8.12
C HIS A 599 -31.24 22.66 -6.78
N ASP A 600 -32.28 21.90 -6.39
CA ASP A 600 -32.98 22.11 -5.11
C ASP A 600 -32.09 21.76 -3.92
N SER A 601 -32.06 22.65 -2.93
CA SER A 601 -31.18 22.50 -1.76
C SER A 601 -31.51 21.31 -0.87
N LYS A 602 -32.78 20.90 -0.80
CA LYS A 602 -33.21 19.73 -0.01
C LYS A 602 -32.77 18.45 -0.69
N VAL A 603 -32.81 18.43 -2.03
CA VAL A 603 -32.33 17.28 -2.80
C VAL A 603 -30.80 17.15 -2.67
N LEU A 604 -30.08 18.27 -2.75
CA LEU A 604 -28.63 18.29 -2.53
C LEU A 604 -28.25 17.83 -1.11
N ASP A 605 -29.01 18.27 -0.10
CA ASP A 605 -28.79 17.85 1.29
C ASP A 605 -29.03 16.35 1.48
N LYS A 606 -30.06 15.80 0.82
CA LYS A 606 -30.33 14.35 0.78
C LYS A 606 -29.15 13.60 0.13
N ILE A 607 -28.70 14.01 -1.06
CA ILE A 607 -27.58 13.38 -1.77
C ILE A 607 -26.32 13.38 -0.88
N TRP A 608 -26.03 14.49 -0.22
CA TRP A 608 -24.90 14.58 0.69
C TRP A 608 -25.03 13.61 1.87
N GLY A 609 -26.20 13.52 2.49
CA GLY A 609 -26.48 12.56 3.56
C GLY A 609 -26.35 11.10 3.12
N ASP A 610 -26.81 10.78 1.91
CA ASP A 610 -26.65 9.46 1.31
C ASP A 610 -25.15 9.13 1.09
N TRP A 611 -24.37 10.11 0.65
CA TRP A 611 -22.93 9.93 0.51
C TRP A 611 -22.21 9.76 1.87
N GLU A 612 -22.57 10.52 2.89
CA GLU A 612 -22.02 10.33 4.24
C GLU A 612 -22.28 8.92 4.78
N ALA A 613 -23.47 8.39 4.55
CA ALA A 613 -23.82 7.05 4.98
C ALA A 613 -23.08 5.96 4.19
N PHE A 614 -22.89 6.16 2.89
CA PHE A 614 -22.36 5.15 1.96
C PHE A 614 -20.86 5.27 1.70
N ALA A 615 -20.28 6.47 1.80
CA ALA A 615 -18.91 6.72 1.29
C ALA A 615 -17.80 5.93 1.99
N SER A 616 -18.03 5.47 3.22
CA SER A 616 -17.10 4.53 3.88
C SER A 616 -17.09 3.14 3.24
N TYR A 617 -18.06 2.84 2.39
CA TYR A 617 -18.26 1.58 1.69
C TYR A 617 -17.99 1.67 0.19
N ALA A 618 -17.91 2.89 -0.38
CA ALA A 618 -17.59 3.10 -1.78
C ALA A 618 -16.24 2.47 -2.16
N PHE A 619 -16.20 1.79 -3.31
CA PHE A 619 -15.03 1.04 -3.74
C PHE A 619 -14.28 1.76 -4.87
N ASN A 620 -13.01 1.40 -5.04
CA ASN A 620 -12.22 1.83 -6.19
C ASN A 620 -12.68 1.09 -7.46
N LYS A 621 -13.29 1.80 -8.40
CA LYS A 621 -13.75 1.23 -9.69
C LYS A 621 -12.57 0.65 -10.48
N SER A 622 -11.43 1.34 -10.50
CA SER A 622 -10.22 0.90 -11.21
C SER A 622 -9.75 -0.47 -10.74
N HIS A 623 -9.68 -0.69 -9.42
CA HIS A 623 -9.32 -1.98 -8.86
C HIS A 623 -10.34 -3.07 -9.20
N ALA A 624 -11.64 -2.77 -9.04
CA ALA A 624 -12.70 -3.72 -9.36
C ALA A 624 -12.69 -4.12 -10.84
N ALA A 625 -12.44 -3.18 -11.75
CA ALA A 625 -12.34 -3.44 -13.19
C ALA A 625 -11.15 -4.35 -13.52
N CYS A 626 -9.97 -4.08 -12.95
CA CYS A 626 -8.78 -4.92 -13.17
C CYS A 626 -9.01 -6.36 -12.74
N TYR A 627 -9.57 -6.57 -11.56
CA TYR A 627 -9.76 -7.92 -11.02
C TYR A 627 -10.89 -8.66 -11.72
N SER A 628 -11.99 -8.00 -12.06
CA SER A 628 -13.05 -8.58 -12.90
C SER A 628 -12.56 -8.94 -14.31
N TRP A 629 -11.56 -8.21 -14.84
CA TRP A 629 -10.91 -8.55 -16.10
C TRP A 629 -10.13 -9.87 -16.02
N VAL A 630 -9.43 -10.13 -14.92
CA VAL A 630 -8.76 -11.42 -14.68
C VAL A 630 -9.78 -12.54 -14.55
N ASP A 631 -10.85 -12.32 -13.79
CA ASP A 631 -11.90 -13.30 -13.55
C ASP A 631 -12.58 -13.78 -14.84
N ILE A 632 -12.99 -12.85 -15.70
CA ILE A 632 -13.71 -13.22 -16.95
C ILE A 632 -12.81 -14.00 -17.90
N ARG A 633 -11.53 -13.64 -18.01
CA ARG A 633 -10.56 -14.33 -18.84
C ARG A 633 -10.19 -15.73 -18.33
N ARG A 634 -10.34 -15.94 -17.05
CA ARG A 634 -10.11 -17.23 -16.45
C ARG A 634 -11.29 -18.20 -16.69
N LEU A 635 -12.47 -17.66 -16.94
CA LEU A 635 -13.67 -18.46 -17.18
C LEU A 635 -13.87 -18.79 -18.67
N ILE A 636 -13.34 -17.97 -19.58
CA ILE A 636 -13.33 -18.20 -21.02
C ILE A 636 -12.39 -19.34 -21.37
#